data_6646d937ff9e9a8226fe1198ebb3d03f
#
_entry.id   6646d937ff9e9a8226fe1198ebb3d03f
#
_cell.length_a   1.000
_cell.length_b   1.000
_cell.length_c   1.000
_cell.angle_alpha   90.00
_cell.angle_beta   90.00
_cell.angle_gamma   90.00
#
_symmetry.space_group_name_H-M   'P 1'
#
loop_
_entity.id
_entity.type
_entity.pdbx_description
1 polymer ?
#
loop_
_entity_poly.entity_id
_entity_poly.type
_entity_poly.pdbx_seq_one_letter_code
_entity_poly.pdbx_strand_id
1 'polypeptide(L)'
;MIEIIENGLYLTIEVTEDQDVRLLHFGAAPLEVVIADKNKQGFRLLELQLSGEDRAEYHGRTHRASYPGLRMVYAGHSDTVNVLGRKLEFSLADPISGIQAMQHFQFYKGVQIVRSWTVLKNAGEAEVAVEYISSFALTGVDKEGGGERNDKIEVTLAHSGWQSELQWRTYRLPELGMYHLADRGSKRIAASNTGSWSAAELLPMAVLHNKESGTSLFWQIEHNGSWHWELTDQYDQLTLLVSGPTEHDNHWWLKLAPGEEFTSVPAAVGAVRGGFQGAAEQLTVYRRMIRRPNEDNELLRIIFNDYMNCLWGSPTTEKLLPLIDAAAEVGCEYFCIDAGWYAPGEWWDGVGQWEPSSERFPEGIKYVLDYIRSKGMIPGLWLELEVMGINSPKLAETDDSWFFMRHGKRVKDRSRYQLDYRNPKVIDHANGVIARLVEQYGVGYIKMDYNINAGIGTETNADSFGDGLLQHNRAYLAWLDSIFVRYPKLVIENCSSGGMRMDYAMLSRHSIQSTSDQEDYVQYAAIAAGSPAALTPEQSAVWSYPLREGDDEEVIFNMVNALLLRVHQSGHLAELEPHRRSLVKEALDYYKTIRSDIPHATPFWPLGLPDSEGEWVSLGLRRGERRYVAVWRIDGEAANVQLPIEELKGLEPAIACAYPQQHSSTWNWDQSAGVLTVALPPGKTARLFEITS
;
A
#
# COMPACT_ATOMS: atom_id res chain seq x y z
N MET A 1 -15.46 14.65 -30.66
CA MET A 1 -15.13 13.34 -30.08
C MET A 1 -13.62 13.18 -30.13
N ILE A 2 -12.99 12.85 -29.00
CA ILE A 2 -11.55 12.60 -28.86
C ILE A 2 -11.41 11.13 -28.43
N GLU A 3 -10.79 10.33 -29.29
CA GLU A 3 -10.57 8.91 -29.04
C GLU A 3 -9.08 8.66 -28.81
N ILE A 4 -8.75 7.93 -27.76
CA ILE A 4 -7.39 7.65 -27.32
C ILE A 4 -7.25 6.16 -27.08
N ILE A 5 -6.25 5.59 -27.70
CA ILE A 5 -5.84 4.20 -27.49
C ILE A 5 -4.38 4.22 -27.07
N GLU A 6 -4.08 3.74 -25.87
CA GLU A 6 -2.73 3.72 -25.35
C GLU A 6 -2.52 2.47 -24.47
N ASN A 7 -1.53 1.65 -24.80
CA ASN A 7 -1.16 0.43 -24.08
C ASN A 7 -2.34 -0.55 -23.82
N GLY A 8 -3.39 -0.54 -24.66
CA GLY A 8 -4.60 -1.36 -24.45
C GLY A 8 -5.67 -0.70 -23.59
N LEU A 9 -5.49 0.54 -23.18
CA LEU A 9 -6.56 1.39 -22.63
C LEU A 9 -7.25 2.17 -23.76
N TYR A 10 -8.57 2.26 -23.66
CA TYR A 10 -9.45 2.98 -24.59
C TYR A 10 -10.18 4.08 -23.84
N LEU A 11 -9.97 5.33 -24.25
CA LEU A 11 -10.67 6.48 -23.70
C LEU A 11 -11.49 7.15 -24.81
N THR A 12 -12.73 7.49 -24.49
CA THR A 12 -13.59 8.29 -25.39
C THR A 12 -14.08 9.52 -24.63
N ILE A 13 -13.69 10.70 -25.13
CA ILE A 13 -14.06 11.99 -24.54
C ILE A 13 -14.87 12.77 -25.57
N GLU A 14 -16.05 13.23 -25.15
CA GLU A 14 -16.93 14.07 -25.94
C GLU A 14 -16.73 15.54 -25.51
N VAL A 15 -16.52 16.42 -26.46
CA VAL A 15 -16.68 17.87 -26.30
C VAL A 15 -17.89 18.27 -27.13
N THR A 16 -18.90 18.81 -26.48
CA THR A 16 -20.15 19.22 -27.14
C THR A 16 -20.03 20.57 -27.81
N GLU A 17 -21.04 20.96 -28.60
CA GLU A 17 -21.10 22.34 -29.22
C GLU A 17 -21.13 23.44 -28.15
N ASP A 18 -21.76 23.16 -26.99
CA ASP A 18 -21.84 24.06 -25.83
C ASP A 18 -20.55 24.02 -24.98
N GLN A 19 -19.50 23.37 -25.44
CA GLN A 19 -18.21 23.21 -24.74
C GLN A 19 -18.32 22.38 -23.43
N ASP A 20 -19.36 21.56 -23.23
CA ASP A 20 -19.42 20.59 -22.17
C ASP A 20 -18.45 19.43 -22.47
N VAL A 21 -17.71 18.95 -21.47
CA VAL A 21 -16.73 17.87 -21.63
C VAL A 21 -17.09 16.66 -20.81
N ARG A 22 -17.07 15.48 -21.43
CA ARG A 22 -17.57 14.23 -20.88
C ARG A 22 -16.61 13.10 -21.12
N LEU A 23 -16.20 12.38 -20.08
CA LEU A 23 -15.50 11.11 -20.22
C LEU A 23 -16.55 9.99 -20.41
N LEU A 24 -16.82 9.61 -21.65
CA LEU A 24 -17.85 8.62 -21.99
C LEU A 24 -17.37 7.18 -21.77
N HIS A 25 -16.07 6.96 -21.86
CA HIS A 25 -15.48 5.63 -21.72
C HIS A 25 -14.04 5.70 -21.22
N PHE A 26 -13.73 4.74 -20.35
CA PHE A 26 -12.40 4.33 -19.94
C PHE A 26 -12.45 2.83 -19.72
N GLY A 27 -11.72 2.05 -20.50
CA GLY A 27 -11.83 0.59 -20.44
C GLY A 27 -10.69 -0.15 -21.14
N ALA A 28 -10.73 -1.50 -21.05
CA ALA A 28 -9.78 -2.40 -21.70
C ALA A 28 -10.20 -2.86 -23.10
N ALA A 29 -11.29 -2.31 -23.62
CA ALA A 29 -11.85 -2.58 -24.94
C ALA A 29 -12.48 -1.30 -25.51
N PRO A 30 -12.74 -1.19 -26.82
CA PRO A 30 -13.45 -0.05 -27.40
C PRO A 30 -14.86 0.11 -26.80
N LEU A 31 -15.39 1.34 -26.84
CA LEU A 31 -16.77 1.61 -26.48
C LEU A 31 -17.71 1.01 -27.55
N GLU A 32 -18.40 -0.07 -27.23
CA GLU A 32 -19.37 -0.72 -28.11
C GLU A 32 -20.83 -0.35 -27.77
N VAL A 33 -21.06 0.22 -26.59
CA VAL A 33 -22.39 0.57 -26.10
C VAL A 33 -22.80 1.96 -26.56
N VAL A 34 -23.98 2.09 -27.14
CA VAL A 34 -24.57 3.39 -27.47
C VAL A 34 -25.16 4.02 -26.21
N ILE A 35 -24.55 5.13 -25.78
CA ILE A 35 -25.03 5.91 -24.64
C ILE A 35 -26.10 6.87 -25.15
N ALA A 36 -27.34 6.76 -24.64
CA ALA A 36 -28.42 7.65 -25.00
C ALA A 36 -28.11 9.09 -24.56
N ASP A 37 -28.42 10.09 -25.39
CA ASP A 37 -28.06 11.51 -25.12
C ASP A 37 -28.59 12.03 -23.80
N LYS A 38 -29.81 11.60 -23.40
CA LYS A 38 -30.39 11.95 -22.09
C LYS A 38 -29.53 11.48 -20.90
N ASN A 39 -28.77 10.40 -21.07
CA ASN A 39 -27.93 9.81 -20.04
C ASN A 39 -26.51 10.43 -20.03
N LYS A 40 -26.07 11.02 -21.14
CA LYS A 40 -24.74 11.62 -21.28
C LYS A 40 -24.51 12.82 -20.35
N GLN A 41 -25.58 13.49 -19.92
CA GLN A 41 -25.47 14.64 -18.99
C GLN A 41 -24.84 14.27 -17.64
N GLY A 42 -24.92 12.99 -17.24
CA GLY A 42 -24.28 12.47 -16.01
C GLY A 42 -22.78 12.19 -16.14
N PHE A 43 -22.27 12.15 -17.38
CA PHE A 43 -20.83 11.89 -17.59
C PHE A 43 -20.04 13.20 -17.46
N ARG A 44 -19.05 13.21 -16.60
CA ARG A 44 -18.16 14.34 -16.35
C ARG A 44 -16.71 13.90 -16.47
N LEU A 45 -15.82 14.82 -16.71
CA LEU A 45 -14.38 14.58 -16.67
C LEU A 45 -13.85 14.73 -15.24
N LEU A 46 -14.47 15.60 -14.45
CA LEU A 46 -14.16 15.80 -13.02
C LEU A 46 -15.41 16.22 -12.24
N GLU A 47 -15.37 16.06 -10.93
CA GLU A 47 -16.36 16.60 -9.98
C GLU A 47 -15.65 17.56 -9.02
N LEU A 48 -16.27 18.73 -8.80
CA LEU A 48 -15.77 19.81 -7.95
C LEU A 48 -16.90 20.34 -7.07
N GLN A 49 -16.70 20.39 -5.75
CA GLN A 49 -17.64 21.06 -4.84
C GLN A 49 -17.00 22.31 -4.23
N LEU A 50 -17.74 23.40 -4.29
CA LEU A 50 -17.37 24.68 -3.70
C LEU A 50 -18.35 25.01 -2.57
N SER A 51 -17.88 25.68 -1.52
CA SER A 51 -18.73 26.08 -0.39
C SER A 51 -19.88 26.98 -0.85
N GLY A 52 -21.08 26.65 -0.39
CA GLY A 52 -22.28 27.41 -0.71
C GLY A 52 -22.88 27.16 -2.09
N GLU A 53 -22.27 26.28 -2.89
CA GLU A 53 -22.81 25.87 -4.18
C GLU A 53 -23.71 24.63 -4.04
N ASP A 54 -24.68 24.54 -4.92
CA ASP A 54 -25.71 23.48 -4.89
C ASP A 54 -25.29 22.26 -5.73
N ARG A 55 -26.12 21.23 -5.69
CA ARG A 55 -26.01 19.99 -6.48
C ARG A 55 -27.28 19.77 -7.28
N ALA A 56 -27.13 19.15 -8.44
CA ALA A 56 -28.27 18.68 -9.20
C ALA A 56 -29.05 17.59 -8.45
N GLU A 57 -30.26 17.30 -8.89
CA GLU A 57 -31.18 16.31 -8.28
C GLU A 57 -30.51 15.05 -7.75
N TYR A 58 -30.22 15.02 -6.46
CA TYR A 58 -29.68 13.85 -5.80
C TYR A 58 -30.10 13.77 -4.33
N HIS A 59 -30.69 12.65 -3.96
CA HIS A 59 -31.03 12.36 -2.57
C HIS A 59 -29.91 11.49 -1.96
N GLY A 60 -29.19 12.00 -1.01
CA GLY A 60 -28.18 11.26 -0.29
C GLY A 60 -26.80 11.89 -0.33
N ARG A 61 -25.87 11.18 0.24
CA ARG A 61 -24.49 11.61 0.45
C ARG A 61 -23.64 11.16 -0.72
N THR A 62 -23.24 12.06 -1.59
CA THR A 62 -22.33 11.80 -2.71
C THR A 62 -21.62 13.07 -3.11
N HIS A 63 -20.48 12.94 -3.80
CA HIS A 63 -19.76 14.06 -4.40
C HIS A 63 -20.10 14.23 -5.90
N ARG A 64 -21.02 13.43 -6.43
CA ARG A 64 -21.47 13.51 -7.82
C ARG A 64 -22.43 14.67 -8.06
N ALA A 65 -22.41 15.16 -9.29
CA ALA A 65 -23.40 16.11 -9.85
C ALA A 65 -23.44 17.47 -9.11
N SER A 66 -22.29 17.96 -8.67
CA SER A 66 -22.14 19.33 -8.19
C SER A 66 -22.37 20.35 -9.31
N TYR A 67 -23.00 21.50 -9.04
CA TYR A 67 -23.15 22.53 -10.05
C TYR A 67 -21.82 23.08 -10.56
N PRO A 68 -20.77 23.30 -9.74
CA PRO A 68 -19.45 23.66 -10.26
C PRO A 68 -18.91 22.62 -11.26
N GLY A 69 -19.03 21.33 -10.98
CA GLY A 69 -18.62 20.26 -11.90
C GLY A 69 -19.45 20.22 -13.20
N LEU A 70 -20.78 20.45 -13.09
CA LEU A 70 -21.71 20.43 -14.22
C LEU A 70 -21.53 21.60 -15.19
N ARG A 71 -21.11 22.77 -14.72
CA ARG A 71 -20.98 24.00 -15.52
C ARG A 71 -19.56 24.30 -16.00
N MET A 72 -18.61 23.40 -15.73
CA MET A 72 -17.26 23.48 -16.29
C MET A 72 -17.30 23.45 -17.81
N VAL A 73 -16.73 24.46 -18.46
CA VAL A 73 -16.60 24.56 -19.90
C VAL A 73 -15.19 24.19 -20.35
N TYR A 74 -15.11 23.51 -21.47
CA TYR A 74 -13.85 23.12 -22.11
C TYR A 74 -13.09 24.36 -22.62
N ALA A 75 -11.82 24.46 -22.22
CA ALA A 75 -10.91 25.53 -22.60
C ALA A 75 -9.74 25.07 -23.50
N GLY A 76 -9.62 23.77 -23.72
CA GLY A 76 -8.57 23.17 -24.55
C GLY A 76 -7.99 21.88 -23.95
N HIS A 77 -7.12 21.24 -24.71
CA HIS A 77 -6.33 20.10 -24.22
C HIS A 77 -4.96 20.07 -24.88
N SER A 78 -4.02 19.43 -24.22
CA SER A 78 -2.71 19.04 -24.75
C SER A 78 -2.54 17.53 -24.76
N ASP A 79 -1.82 17.04 -25.77
CA ASP A 79 -1.46 15.65 -25.95
C ASP A 79 0.04 15.57 -26.27
N THR A 80 0.81 15.12 -25.30
CA THR A 80 2.28 15.15 -25.34
C THR A 80 2.86 13.80 -24.96
N VAL A 81 4.15 13.60 -25.23
CA VAL A 81 4.89 12.39 -24.82
C VAL A 81 6.11 12.81 -24.02
N ASN A 82 6.32 12.17 -22.89
CA ASN A 82 7.49 12.35 -22.04
C ASN A 82 8.22 11.02 -21.79
N VAL A 83 9.21 11.01 -20.92
CA VAL A 83 10.02 9.80 -20.63
C VAL A 83 9.19 8.64 -20.06
N LEU A 84 8.10 8.93 -19.35
CA LEU A 84 7.18 7.95 -18.76
C LEU A 84 6.22 7.35 -19.79
N GLY A 85 5.75 8.18 -20.73
CA GLY A 85 4.77 7.82 -21.74
C GLY A 85 3.96 9.02 -22.24
N ARG A 86 2.76 8.78 -22.77
CA ARG A 86 1.82 9.81 -23.23
C ARG A 86 1.23 10.56 -22.03
N LYS A 87 1.03 11.85 -22.19
CA LYS A 87 0.39 12.71 -21.19
C LYS A 87 -0.70 13.55 -21.85
N LEU A 88 -1.89 13.48 -21.29
CA LEU A 88 -3.03 14.30 -21.68
C LEU A 88 -3.34 15.30 -20.56
N GLU A 89 -3.68 16.53 -20.95
CA GLU A 89 -4.08 17.60 -20.03
C GLU A 89 -5.30 18.29 -20.60
N PHE A 90 -6.42 18.25 -19.89
CA PHE A 90 -7.67 18.91 -20.28
C PHE A 90 -7.89 20.12 -19.40
N SER A 91 -7.97 21.29 -20.04
CA SER A 91 -8.25 22.57 -19.38
C SER A 91 -9.74 22.86 -19.41
N LEU A 92 -10.30 23.17 -18.24
CA LEU A 92 -11.69 23.54 -18.03
C LEU A 92 -11.76 24.82 -17.21
N ALA A 93 -12.87 25.56 -17.34
CA ALA A 93 -13.11 26.76 -16.56
C ALA A 93 -14.56 26.81 -16.09
N ASP A 94 -14.77 27.18 -14.84
CA ASP A 94 -16.08 27.54 -14.31
C ASP A 94 -16.32 29.03 -14.51
N PRO A 95 -17.27 29.43 -15.39
CA PRO A 95 -17.51 30.82 -15.72
C PRO A 95 -18.12 31.65 -14.58
N ILE A 96 -18.61 30.99 -13.52
CA ILE A 96 -19.25 31.67 -12.39
C ILE A 96 -18.25 31.93 -11.26
N SER A 97 -17.54 30.90 -10.80
CA SER A 97 -16.57 31.02 -9.70
C SER A 97 -15.21 31.55 -10.16
N GLY A 98 -14.91 31.47 -11.46
CA GLY A 98 -13.58 31.78 -11.99
C GLY A 98 -12.54 30.69 -11.73
N ILE A 99 -12.91 29.54 -11.20
CA ILE A 99 -12.01 28.41 -11.02
C ILE A 99 -11.65 27.81 -12.38
N GLN A 100 -10.37 27.66 -12.63
CA GLN A 100 -9.83 26.86 -13.72
C GLN A 100 -9.40 25.51 -13.18
N ALA A 101 -9.68 24.43 -13.92
CA ALA A 101 -9.27 23.08 -13.57
C ALA A 101 -8.46 22.48 -14.73
N MET A 102 -7.34 21.83 -14.41
CA MET A 102 -6.57 21.05 -15.37
C MET A 102 -6.58 19.59 -14.93
N GLN A 103 -7.28 18.74 -15.69
CA GLN A 103 -7.32 17.30 -15.47
C GLN A 103 -6.14 16.67 -16.21
N HIS A 104 -5.29 15.96 -15.49
CA HIS A 104 -4.12 15.28 -16.02
C HIS A 104 -4.34 13.78 -16.10
N PHE A 105 -3.87 13.16 -17.22
CA PHE A 105 -3.75 11.72 -17.38
C PHE A 105 -2.34 11.40 -17.89
N GLN A 106 -1.50 10.82 -17.02
CA GLN A 106 -0.16 10.33 -17.38
C GLN A 106 -0.21 8.84 -17.61
N PHE A 107 -0.02 8.39 -18.84
CA PHE A 107 0.15 7.00 -19.20
C PHE A 107 1.59 6.56 -18.96
N TYR A 108 1.77 5.29 -18.67
CA TYR A 108 3.09 4.67 -18.48
C TYR A 108 3.32 3.61 -19.56
N LYS A 109 4.50 3.57 -20.15
CA LYS A 109 4.83 2.67 -21.26
C LYS A 109 4.61 1.20 -20.89
N GLY A 110 3.80 0.50 -21.67
CA GLY A 110 3.62 -0.95 -21.55
C GLY A 110 2.67 -1.39 -20.43
N VAL A 111 1.98 -0.49 -19.75
CA VAL A 111 0.99 -0.84 -18.73
C VAL A 111 -0.37 -0.19 -18.99
N GLN A 112 -1.43 -0.91 -18.64
CA GLN A 112 -2.82 -0.47 -18.80
C GLN A 112 -3.28 0.38 -17.61
N ILE A 113 -2.48 1.39 -17.26
CA ILE A 113 -2.71 2.29 -16.13
C ILE A 113 -2.45 3.74 -16.56
N VAL A 114 -3.27 4.62 -16.05
CA VAL A 114 -3.10 6.07 -16.10
C VAL A 114 -3.02 6.61 -14.68
N ARG A 115 -2.03 7.46 -14.41
CA ARG A 115 -1.99 8.26 -13.19
C ARG A 115 -2.75 9.55 -13.43
N SER A 116 -3.75 9.81 -12.60
CA SER A 116 -4.72 10.90 -12.77
C SER A 116 -4.69 11.83 -11.56
N TRP A 117 -4.76 13.13 -11.81
CA TRP A 117 -4.90 14.18 -10.80
C TRP A 117 -5.47 15.45 -11.43
N THR A 118 -6.00 16.35 -10.60
CA THR A 118 -6.55 17.63 -11.01
C THR A 118 -5.76 18.77 -10.36
N VAL A 119 -5.42 19.80 -11.14
CA VAL A 119 -4.89 21.07 -10.65
C VAL A 119 -6.00 22.11 -10.74
N LEU A 120 -6.33 22.75 -9.62
CA LEU A 120 -7.23 23.90 -9.57
C LEU A 120 -6.43 25.18 -9.47
N LYS A 121 -6.92 26.22 -10.15
CA LYS A 121 -6.42 27.59 -10.02
C LYS A 121 -7.60 28.55 -9.86
N ASN A 122 -7.54 29.41 -8.87
CA ASN A 122 -8.50 30.51 -8.78
C ASN A 122 -8.05 31.65 -9.71
N ALA A 123 -8.67 31.75 -10.87
CA ALA A 123 -8.47 32.85 -11.83
C ALA A 123 -9.52 33.96 -11.69
N GLY A 124 -10.42 33.83 -10.71
CA GLY A 124 -11.43 34.84 -10.37
C GLY A 124 -10.87 35.97 -9.51
N GLU A 125 -11.75 36.89 -9.11
CA GLU A 125 -11.43 38.07 -8.29
C GLU A 125 -11.69 37.87 -6.80
N ALA A 126 -12.45 36.82 -6.42
CA ALA A 126 -12.85 36.53 -5.04
C ALA A 126 -12.20 35.22 -4.55
N GLU A 127 -11.99 35.11 -3.23
CA GLU A 127 -11.60 33.87 -2.56
C GLU A 127 -12.69 32.81 -2.76
N VAL A 128 -12.32 31.57 -3.03
CA VAL A 128 -13.22 30.43 -3.23
C VAL A 128 -12.80 29.29 -2.31
N ALA A 129 -13.75 28.74 -1.54
CA ALA A 129 -13.50 27.59 -0.72
C ALA A 129 -13.87 26.28 -1.45
N VAL A 130 -12.92 25.33 -1.48
CA VAL A 130 -13.04 24.01 -2.12
C VAL A 130 -13.29 22.95 -1.05
N GLU A 131 -14.38 22.19 -1.18
CA GLU A 131 -14.78 21.12 -0.27
C GLU A 131 -14.54 19.71 -0.83
N TYR A 132 -14.44 19.60 -2.15
CA TYR A 132 -14.16 18.35 -2.86
C TYR A 132 -13.54 18.62 -4.24
N ILE A 133 -12.61 17.77 -4.63
CA ILE A 133 -12.10 17.67 -6.01
C ILE A 133 -11.75 16.21 -6.32
N SER A 134 -12.32 15.66 -7.39
CA SER A 134 -11.97 14.33 -7.85
C SER A 134 -10.57 14.32 -8.48
N SER A 135 -9.84 13.24 -8.25
CA SER A 135 -8.62 12.90 -9.00
C SER A 135 -8.95 12.12 -10.27
N PHE A 136 -10.07 11.37 -10.21
CA PHE A 136 -10.64 10.64 -11.34
C PHE A 136 -12.15 10.51 -11.16
N ALA A 137 -12.90 10.64 -12.25
CA ALA A 137 -14.35 10.48 -12.30
C ALA A 137 -14.75 9.68 -13.55
N LEU A 138 -15.55 8.63 -13.38
CA LEU A 138 -16.05 7.81 -14.49
C LEU A 138 -17.48 7.37 -14.23
N THR A 139 -18.41 7.77 -15.11
CA THR A 139 -19.81 7.33 -15.11
C THR A 139 -20.01 6.17 -16.07
N GLY A 140 -20.94 5.28 -15.75
CA GLY A 140 -21.27 4.10 -16.55
C GLY A 140 -20.22 3.00 -16.46
N VAL A 141 -19.62 2.78 -15.28
CA VAL A 141 -18.66 1.68 -15.06
C VAL A 141 -19.28 0.29 -15.18
N ASP A 142 -20.60 0.22 -15.19
CA ASP A 142 -21.43 -1.00 -15.35
C ASP A 142 -22.07 -1.15 -16.73
N LYS A 143 -21.76 -0.28 -17.69
CA LYS A 143 -22.46 -0.21 -18.99
C LYS A 143 -22.21 -1.38 -19.93
N GLU A 144 -21.10 -2.10 -19.77
CA GLU A 144 -20.77 -3.25 -20.61
C GLU A 144 -21.60 -4.49 -20.23
N GLY A 145 -22.00 -5.29 -21.23
CA GLY A 145 -22.87 -6.46 -21.07
C GLY A 145 -24.36 -6.12 -20.91
N GLY A 146 -25.22 -7.07 -21.23
CA GLY A 146 -26.69 -6.91 -21.23
C GLY A 146 -27.40 -7.28 -19.93
N GLY A 147 -26.71 -7.97 -19.00
CA GLY A 147 -27.28 -8.45 -17.75
C GLY A 147 -27.44 -7.39 -16.68
N GLU A 148 -28.16 -7.77 -15.64
CA GLU A 148 -28.43 -6.89 -14.50
C GLU A 148 -27.15 -6.55 -13.73
N ARG A 149 -27.00 -5.29 -13.34
CA ARG A 149 -25.88 -4.79 -12.55
C ARG A 149 -25.61 -5.63 -11.30
N ASN A 150 -26.67 -6.01 -10.59
CA ASN A 150 -26.61 -6.79 -9.36
C ASN A 150 -25.90 -8.15 -9.53
N ASP A 151 -25.94 -8.73 -10.73
CA ASP A 151 -25.42 -10.06 -11.02
C ASP A 151 -24.05 -10.04 -11.69
N LYS A 152 -23.76 -8.98 -12.48
CA LYS A 152 -22.54 -8.93 -13.29
C LYS A 152 -21.39 -8.18 -12.64
N ILE A 153 -21.66 -7.26 -11.69
CA ILE A 153 -20.63 -6.41 -11.07
C ILE A 153 -20.23 -6.93 -9.70
N GLU A 154 -18.94 -7.12 -9.53
CA GLU A 154 -18.30 -7.48 -8.27
C GLU A 154 -17.21 -6.45 -7.90
N VAL A 155 -17.06 -6.19 -6.60
CA VAL A 155 -16.03 -5.30 -6.05
C VAL A 155 -15.15 -6.09 -5.11
N THR A 156 -13.85 -6.14 -5.42
CA THR A 156 -12.82 -6.72 -4.55
C THR A 156 -12.07 -5.61 -3.85
N LEU A 157 -12.03 -5.68 -2.53
CA LEU A 157 -11.28 -4.75 -1.67
C LEU A 157 -10.63 -5.52 -0.52
N ALA A 158 -9.67 -4.90 0.15
CA ALA A 158 -9.02 -5.48 1.31
C ALA A 158 -9.40 -4.70 2.57
N HIS A 159 -10.03 -5.40 3.51
CA HIS A 159 -10.15 -4.93 4.88
C HIS A 159 -8.80 -5.02 5.57
N SER A 160 -8.56 -4.15 6.52
CA SER A 160 -7.29 -4.08 7.21
C SER A 160 -7.50 -3.69 8.67
N GLY A 161 -6.59 -4.10 9.51
CA GLY A 161 -6.55 -3.76 10.92
C GLY A 161 -5.22 -4.25 11.50
N TRP A 162 -4.82 -3.70 12.63
CA TRP A 162 -3.59 -4.13 13.30
C TRP A 162 -3.62 -5.64 13.58
N GLN A 163 -2.59 -6.35 13.16
CA GLN A 163 -2.46 -7.82 13.18
C GLN A 163 -3.51 -8.58 12.33
N SER A 164 -4.26 -7.89 11.50
CA SER A 164 -5.26 -8.47 10.60
C SER A 164 -5.33 -7.71 9.28
N GLU A 165 -4.18 -7.37 8.76
CA GLU A 165 -4.03 -6.66 7.50
C GLU A 165 -4.41 -7.54 6.30
N LEU A 166 -4.71 -6.92 5.18
CA LEU A 166 -4.83 -7.56 3.86
C LEU A 166 -5.92 -8.65 3.76
N GLN A 167 -7.05 -8.44 4.44
CA GLN A 167 -8.18 -9.35 4.36
C GLN A 167 -8.98 -9.08 3.08
N TRP A 168 -8.59 -9.73 2.00
CA TRP A 168 -9.22 -9.59 0.70
C TRP A 168 -10.60 -10.24 0.66
N ARG A 169 -11.60 -9.49 0.14
CA ARG A 169 -12.98 -9.97 -0.04
C ARG A 169 -13.54 -9.45 -1.35
N THR A 170 -14.32 -10.29 -2.01
CA THR A 170 -15.08 -9.92 -3.21
C THR A 170 -16.56 -9.88 -2.86
N TYR A 171 -17.21 -8.79 -3.18
CA TYR A 171 -18.60 -8.52 -2.88
C TYR A 171 -19.38 -8.27 -4.18
N ARG A 172 -20.59 -8.80 -4.27
CA ARG A 172 -21.58 -8.28 -5.21
C ARG A 172 -22.13 -6.96 -4.67
N LEU A 173 -22.60 -6.07 -5.55
CA LEU A 173 -23.18 -4.78 -5.12
C LEU A 173 -24.31 -4.92 -4.11
N PRO A 174 -25.25 -5.90 -4.23
CA PRO A 174 -26.29 -6.12 -3.23
C PRO A 174 -25.77 -6.44 -1.82
N GLU A 175 -24.65 -7.12 -1.69
CA GLU A 175 -24.02 -7.43 -0.39
C GLU A 175 -23.48 -6.18 0.31
N LEU A 176 -23.17 -5.14 -0.47
CA LEU A 176 -22.81 -3.80 0.01
C LEU A 176 -24.02 -2.84 0.12
N GLY A 177 -25.25 -3.39 -0.01
CA GLY A 177 -26.51 -2.69 0.12
C GLY A 177 -26.90 -1.83 -1.09
N MET A 178 -26.28 -2.06 -2.25
CA MET A 178 -26.64 -1.37 -3.49
C MET A 178 -27.47 -2.28 -4.39
N TYR A 179 -28.79 -2.08 -4.35
CA TYR A 179 -29.74 -2.72 -5.26
C TYR A 179 -30.21 -1.71 -6.30
N HIS A 180 -30.29 -2.11 -7.55
CA HIS A 180 -31.00 -1.35 -8.56
C HIS A 180 -32.52 -1.61 -8.42
N LEU A 181 -33.20 -0.76 -7.64
CA LEU A 181 -34.62 -0.90 -7.30
C LEU A 181 -35.50 0.12 -8.02
N ALA A 182 -34.96 1.21 -8.48
CA ALA A 182 -35.67 2.29 -9.15
C ALA A 182 -34.72 3.16 -9.96
N ASP A 183 -35.21 3.78 -11.05
CA ASP A 183 -34.47 4.66 -11.93
C ASP A 183 -33.85 5.88 -11.22
N ARG A 184 -34.35 6.23 -10.04
CA ARG A 184 -33.88 7.34 -9.22
C ARG A 184 -33.34 6.90 -7.86
N GLY A 185 -32.89 5.67 -7.78
CA GLY A 185 -32.16 5.20 -6.60
C GLY A 185 -30.91 6.04 -6.36
N SER A 186 -30.56 6.24 -5.09
CA SER A 186 -29.34 6.97 -4.71
C SER A 186 -28.67 6.25 -3.56
N LYS A 187 -27.84 5.30 -3.87
CA LYS A 187 -26.98 4.58 -2.91
C LYS A 187 -25.53 4.91 -3.20
N ARG A 188 -24.79 5.19 -2.13
CA ARG A 188 -23.33 5.30 -2.15
C ARG A 188 -22.72 4.10 -1.44
N ILE A 189 -21.79 3.43 -2.08
CA ILE A 189 -20.78 2.58 -1.46
C ILE A 189 -19.52 3.42 -1.43
N ALA A 190 -18.91 3.61 -0.27
CA ALA A 190 -17.72 4.42 -0.16
C ALA A 190 -16.71 3.79 0.79
N ALA A 191 -15.44 3.99 0.50
CA ALA A 191 -14.35 3.78 1.42
C ALA A 191 -13.61 5.10 1.63
N SER A 192 -13.26 5.39 2.87
CA SER A 192 -12.54 6.59 3.25
C SER A 192 -11.60 6.27 4.39
N ASN A 193 -10.45 6.91 4.40
CA ASN A 193 -9.52 6.86 5.53
C ASN A 193 -9.34 8.26 6.10
N THR A 194 -9.19 8.36 7.41
CA THR A 194 -8.92 9.62 8.11
C THR A 194 -7.71 9.48 9.01
N GLY A 195 -6.70 10.30 8.78
CA GLY A 195 -5.42 10.25 9.50
C GLY A 195 -4.28 9.66 8.68
N SER A 196 -3.09 9.59 9.28
CA SER A 196 -1.86 9.16 8.59
C SER A 196 -1.66 7.63 8.58
N TRP A 197 -2.57 6.86 9.15
CA TRP A 197 -2.65 5.42 8.90
C TRP A 197 -3.51 5.16 7.66
N SER A 198 -2.90 5.30 6.50
CA SER A 198 -3.62 5.27 5.20
C SER A 198 -4.28 3.94 4.87
N ALA A 199 -3.96 2.87 5.59
CA ALA A 199 -4.49 1.52 5.40
C ALA A 199 -5.09 0.93 6.69
N ALA A 200 -5.63 1.76 7.60
CA ALA A 200 -6.08 1.33 8.93
C ALA A 200 -7.33 0.43 8.93
N GLU A 201 -8.29 0.69 8.05
CA GLU A 201 -9.54 -0.08 7.96
C GLU A 201 -9.70 -0.75 6.59
N LEU A 202 -9.26 -0.05 5.56
CA LEU A 202 -9.29 -0.50 4.18
C LEU A 202 -8.01 -0.05 3.47
N LEU A 203 -7.55 -0.83 2.50
CA LEU A 203 -6.49 -0.36 1.62
C LEU A 203 -6.99 0.75 0.68
N PRO A 204 -6.12 1.71 0.28
CA PRO A 204 -6.47 2.79 -0.64
C PRO A 204 -6.61 2.29 -2.09
N MET A 205 -7.24 1.14 -2.29
CA MET A 205 -7.40 0.52 -3.61
C MET A 205 -8.61 -0.41 -3.66
N ALA A 206 -9.14 -0.65 -4.86
CA ALA A 206 -10.11 -1.70 -5.11
C ALA A 206 -10.11 -2.11 -6.59
N VAL A 207 -10.77 -3.22 -6.88
CA VAL A 207 -10.99 -3.76 -8.24
C VAL A 207 -12.49 -3.97 -8.44
N LEU A 208 -13.05 -3.37 -9.48
CA LEU A 208 -14.43 -3.61 -9.93
C LEU A 208 -14.37 -4.53 -11.15
N HIS A 209 -14.95 -5.71 -11.04
CA HIS A 209 -14.97 -6.72 -12.10
C HIS A 209 -16.35 -6.85 -12.70
N ASN A 210 -16.42 -6.82 -14.03
CA ASN A 210 -17.62 -7.14 -14.78
C ASN A 210 -17.49 -8.57 -15.34
N LYS A 211 -18.25 -9.50 -14.78
CA LYS A 211 -18.20 -10.93 -15.15
C LYS A 211 -18.65 -11.22 -16.57
N GLU A 212 -19.53 -10.40 -17.14
CA GLU A 212 -20.03 -10.62 -18.51
C GLU A 212 -19.02 -10.17 -19.56
N SER A 213 -18.45 -8.98 -19.42
CA SER A 213 -17.43 -8.50 -20.36
C SER A 213 -16.04 -9.08 -20.10
N GLY A 214 -15.81 -9.63 -18.89
CA GLY A 214 -14.50 -10.08 -18.43
C GLY A 214 -13.52 -8.94 -18.18
N THR A 215 -14.00 -7.68 -18.12
CA THR A 215 -13.18 -6.51 -17.89
C THR A 215 -13.14 -6.14 -16.40
N SER A 216 -12.01 -5.61 -15.97
CA SER A 216 -11.83 -5.09 -14.61
C SER A 216 -11.33 -3.67 -14.66
N LEU A 217 -12.01 -2.79 -13.94
CA LEU A 217 -11.56 -1.44 -13.61
C LEU A 217 -10.92 -1.50 -12.21
N PHE A 218 -9.77 -0.89 -12.03
CA PHE A 218 -9.09 -0.88 -10.74
C PHE A 218 -8.45 0.46 -10.47
N TRP A 219 -8.27 0.80 -9.18
CA TRP A 219 -7.67 2.05 -8.76
C TRP A 219 -6.82 1.87 -7.51
N GLN A 220 -5.84 2.78 -7.35
CA GLN A 220 -4.95 2.92 -6.22
C GLN A 220 -4.76 4.40 -5.93
N ILE A 221 -5.11 4.85 -4.71
CA ILE A 221 -4.90 6.24 -4.28
C ILE A 221 -3.50 6.36 -3.69
N GLU A 222 -2.72 7.32 -4.18
CA GLU A 222 -1.30 7.45 -3.84
C GLU A 222 -1.10 8.58 -2.82
N HIS A 223 -1.56 8.33 -1.59
CA HIS A 223 -1.48 9.27 -0.49
C HIS A 223 -1.24 8.58 0.85
N ASN A 224 -0.38 9.19 1.67
CA ASN A 224 -0.01 8.71 3.01
C ASN A 224 -0.88 9.29 4.13
N GLY A 225 -2.10 9.66 3.83
CA GLY A 225 -3.05 10.26 4.75
C GLY A 225 -4.49 9.98 4.40
N SER A 226 -5.35 10.96 4.57
CA SER A 226 -6.78 10.84 4.31
C SER A 226 -7.08 10.75 2.81
N TRP A 227 -7.95 9.84 2.43
CA TRP A 227 -8.37 9.59 1.05
C TRP A 227 -9.81 9.10 1.00
N HIS A 228 -10.41 9.16 -0.21
CA HIS A 228 -11.78 8.74 -0.43
C HIS A 228 -11.97 8.15 -1.83
N TRP A 229 -12.80 7.13 -1.95
CA TRP A 229 -13.43 6.73 -3.20
C TRP A 229 -14.88 6.33 -2.97
N GLU A 230 -15.72 6.48 -4.00
CA GLU A 230 -17.13 6.06 -3.94
C GLU A 230 -17.62 5.47 -5.26
N LEU A 231 -18.52 4.51 -5.14
CA LEU A 231 -19.41 4.04 -6.19
C LEU A 231 -20.80 4.57 -5.90
N THR A 232 -21.36 5.32 -6.82
CA THR A 232 -22.66 5.98 -6.65
C THR A 232 -23.63 5.55 -7.74
N ASP A 233 -24.81 5.13 -7.33
CA ASP A 233 -25.92 4.76 -8.19
C ASP A 233 -26.86 5.94 -8.44
N GLN A 234 -27.08 6.31 -9.71
CA GLN A 234 -28.02 7.35 -10.10
C GLN A 234 -28.45 7.18 -11.56
N TYR A 235 -29.78 7.23 -11.83
CA TYR A 235 -30.35 7.21 -13.17
C TYR A 235 -29.82 6.04 -14.04
N ASP A 236 -29.88 4.84 -13.54
CA ASP A 236 -29.37 3.63 -14.19
C ASP A 236 -27.86 3.62 -14.48
N GLN A 237 -27.10 4.49 -13.85
CA GLN A 237 -25.67 4.59 -14.05
C GLN A 237 -24.89 4.45 -12.75
N LEU A 238 -23.87 3.62 -12.77
CA LEU A 238 -22.91 3.51 -11.69
C LEU A 238 -21.70 4.41 -11.99
N THR A 239 -21.41 5.30 -11.06
CA THR A 239 -20.29 6.25 -11.17
C THR A 239 -19.22 5.91 -10.16
N LEU A 240 -17.96 5.85 -10.58
CA LEU A 240 -16.78 5.81 -9.73
C LEU A 240 -16.20 7.21 -9.58
N LEU A 241 -15.99 7.64 -8.33
CA LEU A 241 -15.22 8.83 -7.98
C LEU A 241 -14.05 8.42 -7.10
N VAL A 242 -12.86 8.93 -7.40
CA VAL A 242 -11.62 8.69 -6.65
C VAL A 242 -10.98 10.02 -6.31
N SER A 243 -10.60 10.23 -5.06
CA SER A 243 -10.09 11.51 -4.58
C SER A 243 -9.11 11.37 -3.40
N GLY A 244 -8.47 12.47 -3.04
CA GLY A 244 -7.87 12.69 -1.74
C GLY A 244 -8.94 12.93 -0.65
N PRO A 245 -8.60 13.69 0.40
CA PRO A 245 -9.55 14.00 1.47
C PRO A 245 -10.73 14.84 0.97
N THR A 246 -11.84 14.75 1.70
CA THR A 246 -13.11 15.46 1.45
C THR A 246 -13.54 16.20 2.71
N GLU A 247 -14.39 17.21 2.56
CA GLU A 247 -14.98 17.89 3.73
C GLU A 247 -15.81 16.89 4.54
N HIS A 248 -16.69 16.16 3.87
CA HIS A 248 -17.65 15.26 4.46
C HIS A 248 -17.08 14.12 5.31
N ASP A 249 -16.02 13.48 4.81
CA ASP A 249 -15.49 12.25 5.40
C ASP A 249 -14.16 12.48 6.14
N ASN A 250 -13.45 13.59 5.82
CA ASN A 250 -12.09 13.83 6.33
C ASN A 250 -11.88 15.23 6.94
N HIS A 251 -12.95 16.03 7.13
CA HIS A 251 -12.86 17.41 7.61
C HIS A 251 -11.91 18.27 6.79
N TRP A 252 -11.85 18.06 5.47
CA TRP A 252 -10.95 18.74 4.57
C TRP A 252 -11.68 19.77 3.71
N TRP A 253 -11.30 20.99 3.81
CA TRP A 253 -11.62 22.07 2.87
C TRP A 253 -10.48 23.08 2.90
N LEU A 254 -10.31 23.82 1.84
CA LEU A 254 -9.32 24.88 1.76
C LEU A 254 -9.87 26.08 0.99
N LYS A 255 -9.28 27.25 1.24
CA LYS A 255 -9.55 28.46 0.49
C LYS A 255 -8.47 28.66 -0.56
N LEU A 256 -8.89 29.10 -1.73
CA LEU A 256 -8.02 29.58 -2.78
C LEU A 256 -8.24 31.07 -2.98
N ALA A 257 -7.27 31.88 -2.60
CA ALA A 257 -7.24 33.29 -2.94
C ALA A 257 -7.02 33.47 -4.46
N PRO A 258 -7.36 34.63 -5.05
CA PRO A 258 -7.09 34.91 -6.44
C PRO A 258 -5.63 34.66 -6.82
N GLY A 259 -5.41 33.84 -7.85
CA GLY A 259 -4.10 33.41 -8.34
C GLY A 259 -3.52 32.16 -7.68
N GLU A 260 -4.08 31.70 -6.57
CA GLU A 260 -3.60 30.48 -5.90
C GLU A 260 -4.00 29.20 -6.64
N GLU A 261 -3.20 28.14 -6.40
CA GLU A 261 -3.36 26.84 -7.02
C GLU A 261 -3.39 25.72 -5.96
N PHE A 262 -4.17 24.68 -6.26
CA PHE A 262 -4.20 23.44 -5.49
C PHE A 262 -4.10 22.23 -6.40
N THR A 263 -3.27 21.25 -6.03
CA THR A 263 -3.16 19.97 -6.74
C THR A 263 -3.82 18.87 -5.92
N SER A 264 -4.73 18.11 -6.49
CA SER A 264 -5.38 16.97 -5.84
C SER A 264 -4.37 15.85 -5.51
N VAL A 265 -4.76 14.92 -4.67
CA VAL A 265 -4.01 13.68 -4.43
C VAL A 265 -4.05 12.83 -5.71
N PRO A 266 -2.92 12.31 -6.21
CA PRO A 266 -2.94 11.47 -7.40
C PRO A 266 -3.53 10.09 -7.13
N ALA A 267 -4.15 9.52 -8.17
CA ALA A 267 -4.63 8.14 -8.20
C ALA A 267 -4.15 7.44 -9.48
N ALA A 268 -3.72 6.20 -9.36
CA ALA A 268 -3.53 5.32 -10.49
C ALA A 268 -4.85 4.61 -10.79
N VAL A 269 -5.31 4.64 -12.03
CA VAL A 269 -6.54 3.99 -12.48
C VAL A 269 -6.22 3.18 -13.73
N GLY A 270 -6.69 1.93 -13.78
CA GLY A 270 -6.45 1.05 -14.92
C GLY A 270 -7.66 0.23 -15.29
N ALA A 271 -7.62 -0.32 -16.50
CA ALA A 271 -8.60 -1.28 -16.96
C ALA A 271 -7.90 -2.44 -17.67
N VAL A 272 -8.34 -3.67 -17.41
CA VAL A 272 -7.71 -4.89 -17.92
C VAL A 272 -8.72 -6.00 -18.11
N ARG A 273 -8.43 -6.97 -18.94
CA ARG A 273 -9.13 -8.28 -18.94
C ARG A 273 -8.44 -9.24 -17.97
N GLY A 274 -9.17 -10.18 -17.39
CA GLY A 274 -8.59 -11.22 -16.54
C GLY A 274 -8.82 -11.07 -15.03
N GLY A 275 -9.83 -10.32 -14.63
CA GLY A 275 -10.24 -10.24 -13.22
C GLY A 275 -9.21 -9.57 -12.33
N PHE A 276 -9.21 -9.97 -11.05
CA PHE A 276 -8.27 -9.46 -10.05
C PHE A 276 -6.80 -9.79 -10.41
N GLN A 277 -6.54 -10.97 -10.94
CA GLN A 277 -5.19 -11.38 -11.33
C GLN A 277 -4.58 -10.42 -12.36
N GLY A 278 -5.34 -10.06 -13.40
CA GLY A 278 -4.89 -9.11 -14.40
C GLY A 278 -4.63 -7.71 -13.82
N ALA A 279 -5.47 -7.25 -12.90
CA ALA A 279 -5.26 -5.97 -12.20
C ALA A 279 -3.98 -5.99 -11.33
N ALA A 280 -3.75 -7.07 -10.57
CA ALA A 280 -2.55 -7.24 -9.75
C ALA A 280 -1.26 -7.28 -10.59
N GLU A 281 -1.29 -7.92 -11.75
CA GLU A 281 -0.16 -7.94 -12.69
C GLU A 281 0.19 -6.53 -13.20
N GLN A 282 -0.82 -5.78 -13.65
CA GLN A 282 -0.62 -4.40 -14.11
C GLN A 282 -0.11 -3.49 -13.00
N LEU A 283 -0.70 -3.58 -11.80
CA LEU A 283 -0.26 -2.81 -10.64
C LEU A 283 1.17 -3.17 -10.23
N THR A 284 1.56 -4.43 -10.26
CA THR A 284 2.92 -4.86 -9.91
C THR A 284 3.96 -4.20 -10.83
N VAL A 285 3.71 -4.21 -12.15
CA VAL A 285 4.60 -3.55 -13.12
C VAL A 285 4.62 -2.04 -12.91
N TYR A 286 3.45 -1.41 -12.79
CA TYR A 286 3.32 0.03 -12.55
C TYR A 286 4.04 0.50 -11.27
N ARG A 287 3.86 -0.21 -10.16
CA ARG A 287 4.49 0.07 -8.86
C ARG A 287 6.00 0.06 -8.94
N ARG A 288 6.59 -0.86 -9.72
CA ARG A 288 8.02 -0.89 -10.01
C ARG A 288 8.49 0.31 -10.82
N MET A 289 7.66 0.82 -11.73
CA MET A 289 7.99 1.98 -12.57
C MET A 289 7.99 3.29 -11.79
N ILE A 290 7.08 3.46 -10.81
CA ILE A 290 6.97 4.70 -10.02
C ILE A 290 7.85 4.72 -8.79
N ARG A 291 8.40 3.58 -8.40
CA ARG A 291 9.28 3.44 -7.24
C ARG A 291 10.64 4.08 -7.52
N ARG A 292 11.18 4.77 -6.51
CA ARG A 292 12.56 5.28 -6.52
C ARG A 292 13.53 4.12 -6.79
N PRO A 293 14.44 4.22 -7.77
CA PRO A 293 15.48 3.21 -7.98
C PRO A 293 16.36 3.08 -6.73
N ASN A 294 16.60 1.85 -6.30
CA ASN A 294 17.47 1.53 -5.17
C ASN A 294 18.06 0.12 -5.32
N GLU A 295 19.27 -0.06 -4.81
CA GLU A 295 19.98 -1.33 -4.86
C GLU A 295 19.35 -2.39 -3.95
N ASP A 296 18.69 -1.97 -2.87
CA ASP A 296 18.11 -2.87 -1.88
C ASP A 296 16.98 -3.75 -2.44
N ASN A 297 16.15 -3.20 -3.36
CA ASN A 297 15.12 -3.97 -4.05
C ASN A 297 15.67 -4.94 -5.10
N GLU A 298 16.93 -4.84 -5.50
CA GLU A 298 17.58 -5.80 -6.39
C GLU A 298 18.30 -6.90 -5.58
N LEU A 299 18.89 -6.54 -4.45
CA LEU A 299 19.69 -7.45 -3.62
C LEU A 299 18.87 -8.26 -2.64
N LEU A 300 17.73 -7.74 -2.20
CA LEU A 300 16.84 -8.35 -1.20
C LEU A 300 17.62 -8.95 -0.03
N ARG A 301 18.50 -8.13 0.60
CA ARG A 301 19.28 -8.57 1.75
C ARG A 301 18.38 -9.04 2.89
N ILE A 302 18.73 -10.13 3.52
CA ILE A 302 18.00 -10.75 4.61
C ILE A 302 18.17 -9.90 5.86
N ILE A 303 17.05 -9.52 6.48
CA ILE A 303 17.02 -8.70 7.69
C ILE A 303 16.90 -9.61 8.91
N PHE A 304 17.66 -9.36 9.96
CA PHE A 304 17.34 -9.79 11.31
C PHE A 304 16.91 -8.58 12.13
N ASN A 305 15.84 -8.75 12.93
CA ASN A 305 15.33 -7.73 13.83
C ASN A 305 15.03 -8.39 15.19
N ASP A 306 15.40 -7.74 16.29
CA ASP A 306 15.37 -8.30 17.63
C ASP A 306 14.03 -8.13 18.37
N TYR A 307 12.96 -7.66 17.69
CA TYR A 307 11.68 -7.35 18.36
C TYR A 307 10.73 -8.53 18.46
N MET A 308 10.22 -9.00 17.29
CA MET A 308 9.07 -9.90 17.19
C MET A 308 9.40 -11.32 17.74
N ASN A 309 8.64 -11.76 18.73
CA ASN A 309 8.88 -13.03 19.41
C ASN A 309 10.34 -13.21 19.88
N CYS A 310 10.98 -12.10 20.24
CA CYS A 310 12.38 -12.00 20.63
C CYS A 310 12.53 -11.10 21.86
N LEU A 311 13.08 -9.90 21.75
CA LEU A 311 13.37 -9.04 22.90
C LEU A 311 12.26 -8.05 23.28
N TRP A 312 11.26 -7.85 22.43
CA TRP A 312 10.07 -7.01 22.70
C TRP A 312 10.41 -5.60 23.22
N GLY A 313 11.40 -4.94 22.59
CA GLY A 313 11.82 -3.59 22.99
C GLY A 313 12.70 -3.53 24.26
N SER A 314 13.33 -4.65 24.60
CA SER A 314 14.27 -4.72 25.73
C SER A 314 15.70 -5.12 25.30
N PRO A 315 16.32 -4.44 24.30
CA PRO A 315 17.67 -4.73 23.87
C PRO A 315 18.69 -4.28 24.92
N THR A 316 19.71 -5.12 25.15
CA THR A 316 20.92 -4.78 25.93
C THR A 316 22.15 -5.37 25.26
N THR A 317 23.33 -4.84 25.53
CA THR A 317 24.59 -5.40 25.00
C THR A 317 24.64 -6.93 25.21
N GLU A 318 24.36 -7.39 26.42
CA GLU A 318 24.44 -8.81 26.78
C GLU A 318 23.49 -9.71 25.98
N LYS A 319 22.25 -9.25 25.77
CA LYS A 319 21.23 -10.02 25.01
C LYS A 319 21.50 -10.01 23.50
N LEU A 320 22.06 -8.93 22.97
CA LEU A 320 22.26 -8.74 21.54
C LEU A 320 23.45 -9.54 20.99
N LEU A 321 24.57 -9.64 21.73
CA LEU A 321 25.76 -10.31 21.21
C LEU A 321 25.50 -11.74 20.73
N PRO A 322 24.84 -12.65 21.51
CA PRO A 322 24.54 -14.00 21.03
C PRO A 322 23.55 -14.02 19.86
N LEU A 323 22.59 -13.09 19.80
CA LEU A 323 21.66 -12.97 18.67
C LEU A 323 22.38 -12.54 17.39
N ILE A 324 23.34 -11.61 17.49
CA ILE A 324 24.17 -11.16 16.35
C ILE A 324 24.98 -12.33 15.80
N ASP A 325 25.58 -13.16 16.68
CA ASP A 325 26.30 -14.36 16.27
C ASP A 325 25.41 -15.35 15.53
N ALA A 326 24.23 -15.64 16.09
CA ALA A 326 23.29 -16.59 15.50
C ALA A 326 22.71 -16.06 14.16
N ALA A 327 22.40 -14.78 14.07
CA ALA A 327 21.92 -14.15 12.83
C ALA A 327 22.98 -14.21 11.71
N ALA A 328 24.24 -13.96 12.04
CA ALA A 328 25.35 -14.11 11.10
C ALA A 328 25.57 -15.56 10.65
N GLU A 329 25.46 -16.52 11.57
CA GLU A 329 25.61 -17.96 11.30
C GLU A 329 24.57 -18.45 10.29
N VAL A 330 23.30 -18.04 10.43
CA VAL A 330 22.23 -18.43 9.49
C VAL A 330 22.27 -17.64 8.19
N GLY A 331 23.03 -16.54 8.14
CA GLY A 331 23.31 -15.80 6.92
C GLY A 331 22.46 -14.55 6.69
N CYS A 332 22.00 -13.90 7.78
CA CYS A 332 21.40 -12.55 7.74
C CYS A 332 22.44 -11.51 7.31
N GLU A 333 21.97 -10.43 6.69
CA GLU A 333 22.82 -9.40 6.07
C GLU A 333 22.58 -8.00 6.66
N TYR A 334 21.41 -7.75 7.25
CA TYR A 334 21.13 -6.61 8.13
C TYR A 334 20.86 -7.12 9.55
N PHE A 335 21.22 -6.33 10.55
CA PHE A 335 20.81 -6.56 11.93
C PHE A 335 20.23 -5.26 12.49
N CYS A 336 18.91 -5.23 12.73
CA CYS A 336 18.19 -4.10 13.28
C CYS A 336 18.00 -4.26 14.79
N ILE A 337 18.51 -3.31 15.57
CA ILE A 337 18.13 -3.16 16.98
C ILE A 337 16.84 -2.33 16.98
N ASP A 338 15.75 -2.95 17.36
CA ASP A 338 14.40 -2.38 17.33
C ASP A 338 14.16 -1.42 18.52
N ALA A 339 12.92 -1.12 18.85
CA ALA A 339 12.53 -0.19 19.90
C ALA A 339 13.22 -0.45 21.23
N GLY A 340 13.37 0.59 22.05
CA GLY A 340 13.92 0.52 23.40
C GLY A 340 15.40 0.88 23.55
N TRP A 341 16.19 0.93 22.48
CA TRP A 341 17.62 1.25 22.56
C TRP A 341 17.91 2.64 23.16
N TYR A 342 16.95 3.56 23.11
CA TYR A 342 17.04 4.96 23.54
C TYR A 342 16.47 5.21 24.95
N ALA A 343 15.81 4.22 25.58
CA ALA A 343 15.11 4.40 26.85
C ALA A 343 15.64 3.45 27.94
N PRO A 344 15.91 3.91 29.15
CA PRO A 344 16.39 3.06 30.25
C PRO A 344 15.31 2.09 30.77
N GLY A 345 14.04 2.46 30.70
CA GLY A 345 12.89 1.67 31.16
C GLY A 345 11.93 1.31 30.03
N GLU A 346 10.65 1.54 30.26
CA GLU A 346 9.63 1.40 29.24
C GLU A 346 9.90 2.35 28.07
N TRP A 347 9.92 1.77 26.87
CA TRP A 347 10.35 2.50 25.68
C TRP A 347 9.24 3.36 25.06
N TRP A 348 7.97 2.99 25.31
CA TRP A 348 6.81 3.47 24.58
C TRP A 348 6.65 5.00 24.59
N ASP A 349 6.71 5.61 25.75
CA ASP A 349 6.48 7.05 25.96
C ASP A 349 7.75 7.90 26.09
N GLY A 350 8.92 7.26 25.94
CA GLY A 350 10.24 7.90 25.96
C GLY A 350 10.76 8.34 24.57
N VAL A 351 10.02 8.07 23.49
CA VAL A 351 10.42 8.41 22.11
C VAL A 351 10.59 9.91 21.90
N GLY A 352 11.54 10.31 21.05
CA GLY A 352 11.68 11.72 20.62
C GLY A 352 13.09 12.30 20.73
N GLN A 353 13.90 11.96 21.73
CA GLN A 353 15.27 12.44 21.84
C GLN A 353 16.27 11.61 21.01
N TRP A 354 16.08 10.30 20.98
CA TRP A 354 16.85 9.35 20.17
C TRP A 354 18.34 9.29 20.55
N GLU A 355 18.65 9.39 21.85
CA GLU A 355 19.98 9.16 22.40
C GLU A 355 20.05 7.74 23.00
N PRO A 356 21.17 7.02 22.83
CA PRO A 356 21.30 5.66 23.38
C PRO A 356 21.23 5.63 24.91
N SER A 357 20.54 4.62 25.45
CA SER A 357 20.52 4.39 26.90
C SER A 357 21.86 3.86 27.40
N SER A 358 22.51 4.58 28.32
CA SER A 358 23.75 4.13 28.95
C SER A 358 23.55 2.90 29.87
N GLU A 359 22.33 2.67 30.38
CA GLU A 359 22.00 1.48 31.17
C GLU A 359 21.97 0.23 30.30
N ARG A 360 21.40 0.32 29.08
CA ARG A 360 21.31 -0.79 28.14
C ARG A 360 22.62 -1.06 27.41
N PHE A 361 23.41 -0.02 27.20
CA PHE A 361 24.67 -0.04 26.46
C PHE A 361 25.78 0.63 27.27
N PRO A 362 26.33 -0.01 28.33
CA PRO A 362 27.35 0.58 29.20
C PRO A 362 28.61 0.99 28.43
N GLU A 363 29.00 0.25 27.38
CA GLU A 363 30.13 0.56 26.50
C GLU A 363 29.77 1.53 25.36
N GLY A 364 28.52 2.01 25.35
CA GLY A 364 27.93 2.80 24.27
C GLY A 364 27.37 1.91 23.13
N ILE A 365 26.29 2.37 22.47
CA ILE A 365 25.65 1.62 21.39
C ILE A 365 26.61 1.31 20.23
N LYS A 366 27.59 2.18 20.00
CA LYS A 366 28.56 2.02 18.93
C LYS A 366 29.36 0.71 19.06
N TYR A 367 29.63 0.23 20.27
CA TYR A 367 30.26 -1.07 20.51
C TYR A 367 29.45 -2.22 19.88
N VAL A 368 28.14 -2.23 20.08
CA VAL A 368 27.27 -3.28 19.51
C VAL A 368 27.15 -3.13 17.98
N LEU A 369 27.01 -1.89 17.49
CA LEU A 369 26.94 -1.64 16.04
C LEU A 369 28.24 -2.03 15.33
N ASP A 370 29.41 -1.79 15.95
CA ASP A 370 30.70 -2.25 15.44
C ASP A 370 30.81 -3.79 15.47
N TYR A 371 30.24 -4.43 16.49
CA TYR A 371 30.17 -5.90 16.57
C TYR A 371 29.33 -6.48 15.43
N ILE A 372 28.16 -5.89 15.12
CA ILE A 372 27.35 -6.27 13.94
C ILE A 372 28.19 -6.19 12.66
N ARG A 373 28.92 -5.09 12.45
CA ARG A 373 29.80 -4.93 11.29
C ARG A 373 30.92 -5.96 11.25
N SER A 374 31.49 -6.32 12.40
CA SER A 374 32.55 -7.33 12.50
C SER A 374 32.08 -8.73 12.04
N LYS A 375 30.77 -8.98 12.10
CA LYS A 375 30.14 -10.23 11.61
C LYS A 375 29.71 -10.13 10.13
N GLY A 376 30.02 -9.03 9.44
CA GLY A 376 29.70 -8.82 8.02
C GLY A 376 28.29 -8.32 7.75
N MET A 377 27.54 -7.97 8.77
CA MET A 377 26.18 -7.42 8.64
C MET A 377 26.16 -5.89 8.67
N ILE A 378 25.15 -5.29 8.06
CA ILE A 378 24.87 -3.86 8.12
C ILE A 378 24.03 -3.55 9.35
N PRO A 379 24.47 -2.65 10.25
CA PRO A 379 23.71 -2.31 11.44
C PRO A 379 22.51 -1.42 11.12
N GLY A 380 21.40 -1.69 11.80
CA GLY A 380 20.16 -0.92 11.73
C GLY A 380 19.64 -0.51 13.10
N LEU A 381 18.85 0.56 13.11
CA LEU A 381 18.13 1.06 14.29
C LEU A 381 16.67 1.39 13.95
N TRP A 382 15.80 1.18 14.93
CA TRP A 382 14.40 1.58 14.88
C TRP A 382 14.23 3.06 15.24
N LEU A 383 13.34 3.76 14.56
CA LEU A 383 12.95 5.15 14.82
C LEU A 383 11.45 5.34 14.67
N GLU A 384 10.92 6.38 15.32
CA GLU A 384 9.56 6.90 15.13
C GLU A 384 9.61 8.44 15.18
N LEU A 385 9.97 9.06 14.05
CA LEU A 385 10.30 10.49 13.99
C LEU A 385 9.10 11.43 13.86
N GLU A 386 7.90 10.92 13.66
CA GLU A 386 6.68 11.74 13.56
C GLU A 386 6.03 12.03 14.91
N VAL A 387 6.59 11.50 16.00
CA VAL A 387 5.99 11.61 17.34
C VAL A 387 6.99 11.99 18.40
N MET A 388 6.48 12.49 19.53
CA MET A 388 7.25 12.73 20.76
C MET A 388 6.47 12.23 21.97
N GLY A 389 7.10 11.35 22.75
CA GLY A 389 6.51 10.78 23.97
C GLY A 389 6.39 11.81 25.09
N ILE A 390 5.39 11.59 25.97
CA ILE A 390 5.16 12.50 27.11
C ILE A 390 6.32 12.51 28.11
N ASN A 391 7.13 11.45 28.14
CA ASN A 391 8.31 11.30 29.00
C ASN A 391 9.64 11.51 28.24
N SER A 392 9.58 12.00 27.00
CA SER A 392 10.77 12.34 26.24
C SER A 392 11.53 13.51 26.91
N PRO A 393 12.83 13.41 27.20
CA PRO A 393 13.62 14.54 27.70
C PRO A 393 13.57 15.73 26.73
N LYS A 394 13.48 15.50 25.43
CA LYS A 394 13.39 16.53 24.39
C LYS A 394 12.13 17.40 24.51
N LEU A 395 11.06 16.89 25.12
CA LEU A 395 9.79 17.61 25.25
C LEU A 395 9.95 18.95 25.99
N ALA A 396 10.85 19.03 26.98
CA ALA A 396 11.10 20.24 27.74
C ALA A 396 11.72 21.38 26.90
N GLU A 397 12.29 21.07 25.73
CA GLU A 397 12.89 22.03 24.81
C GLU A 397 11.96 22.48 23.69
N THR A 398 10.69 22.01 23.70
CA THR A 398 9.72 22.24 22.62
C THR A 398 8.58 23.14 23.05
N ASP A 399 8.06 23.91 22.12
CA ASP A 399 6.85 24.71 22.26
C ASP A 399 5.67 24.10 21.46
N ASP A 400 4.48 24.66 21.58
CA ASP A 400 3.27 24.16 20.93
C ASP A 400 3.35 24.17 19.39
N SER A 401 4.22 24.99 18.81
CA SER A 401 4.40 25.04 17.35
C SER A 401 4.99 23.77 16.75
N TRP A 402 5.57 22.88 17.56
CA TRP A 402 6.10 21.60 17.11
C TRP A 402 5.02 20.56 16.82
N PHE A 403 3.81 20.77 17.39
CA PHE A 403 2.80 19.73 17.48
C PHE A 403 1.53 20.06 16.71
N PHE A 404 0.81 19.04 16.33
CA PHE A 404 -0.60 19.20 15.93
C PHE A 404 -1.40 19.75 17.09
N MET A 405 -2.25 20.74 16.78
CA MET A 405 -3.15 21.38 17.74
C MET A 405 -4.60 21.19 17.34
N ARG A 406 -5.45 20.88 18.30
CA ARG A 406 -6.90 20.90 18.15
C ARG A 406 -7.55 21.52 19.37
N HIS A 407 -8.41 22.50 19.13
CA HIS A 407 -9.12 23.24 20.20
C HIS A 407 -8.15 23.78 21.26
N GLY A 408 -7.00 24.31 20.83
CA GLY A 408 -5.97 24.86 21.68
C GLY A 408 -5.17 23.84 22.52
N LYS A 409 -5.21 22.56 22.14
CA LYS A 409 -4.47 21.48 22.83
C LYS A 409 -3.66 20.66 21.85
N ARG A 410 -2.47 20.21 22.30
CA ARG A 410 -1.64 19.28 21.54
C ARG A 410 -2.38 17.97 21.26
N VAL A 411 -2.38 17.52 20.03
CA VAL A 411 -2.93 16.21 19.65
C VAL A 411 -2.06 15.13 20.26
N LYS A 412 -2.68 14.27 21.03
CA LYS A 412 -2.03 13.17 21.73
C LYS A 412 -2.81 11.88 21.56
N ASP A 413 -2.12 10.82 21.22
CA ASP A 413 -2.65 9.47 21.20
C ASP A 413 -1.67 8.52 21.89
N ARG A 414 -2.17 7.61 22.74
CA ARG A 414 -1.39 6.59 23.44
C ARG A 414 -0.09 7.12 24.08
N SER A 415 -0.15 8.25 24.79
CA SER A 415 0.97 8.93 25.46
C SER A 415 2.04 9.52 24.53
N ARG A 416 1.70 9.79 23.28
CA ARG A 416 2.58 10.42 22.29
C ARG A 416 1.90 11.60 21.62
N TYR A 417 2.65 12.66 21.40
CA TYR A 417 2.23 13.86 20.68
C TYR A 417 2.61 13.75 19.22
N GLN A 418 1.70 14.12 18.30
CA GLN A 418 1.98 14.23 16.87
C GLN A 418 2.83 15.47 16.58
N LEU A 419 3.98 15.29 15.95
CA LEU A 419 4.83 16.37 15.44
C LEU A 419 4.32 16.90 14.11
N ASP A 420 4.52 18.19 13.86
CA ASP A 420 4.10 18.84 12.62
C ASP A 420 5.31 19.09 11.69
N TYR A 421 5.42 18.29 10.62
CA TYR A 421 6.52 18.39 9.65
C TYR A 421 6.46 19.65 8.77
N ARG A 422 5.45 20.49 8.90
CA ARG A 422 5.44 21.84 8.31
C ARG A 422 6.32 22.82 9.09
N ASN A 423 6.67 22.47 10.35
CA ASN A 423 7.53 23.29 11.20
C ASN A 423 9.03 23.00 10.91
N PRO A 424 9.82 24.02 10.51
CA PRO A 424 11.25 23.84 10.24
C PRO A 424 12.05 23.28 11.42
N LYS A 425 11.66 23.59 12.67
CA LYS A 425 12.35 23.06 13.87
C LYS A 425 12.19 21.53 13.99
N VAL A 426 11.02 20.99 13.60
CA VAL A 426 10.77 19.54 13.56
C VAL A 426 11.65 18.90 12.49
N ILE A 427 11.71 19.51 11.31
CA ILE A 427 12.60 19.07 10.21
C ILE A 427 14.07 19.07 10.65
N ASP A 428 14.53 20.13 11.28
CA ASP A 428 15.92 20.25 11.77
C ASP A 428 16.24 19.18 12.81
N HIS A 429 15.30 18.91 13.72
CA HIS A 429 15.44 17.84 14.70
C HIS A 429 15.54 16.46 14.02
N ALA A 430 14.63 16.15 13.12
CA ALA A 430 14.63 14.89 12.37
C ALA A 430 15.92 14.72 11.55
N ASN A 431 16.38 15.77 10.88
CA ASN A 431 17.64 15.77 10.14
C ASN A 431 18.86 15.53 11.07
N GLY A 432 18.86 16.13 12.25
CA GLY A 432 19.90 15.92 13.26
C GLY A 432 19.97 14.49 13.75
N VAL A 433 18.81 13.86 13.97
CA VAL A 433 18.73 12.43 14.36
C VAL A 433 19.29 11.54 13.26
N ILE A 434 18.80 11.69 12.02
CA ILE A 434 19.28 10.86 10.88
C ILE A 434 20.79 11.05 10.67
N ALA A 435 21.29 12.30 10.69
CA ALA A 435 22.72 12.57 10.54
C ALA A 435 23.57 11.88 11.62
N ARG A 436 23.11 11.90 12.88
CA ARG A 436 23.81 11.23 13.98
C ARG A 436 23.86 9.71 13.76
N LEU A 437 22.75 9.09 13.39
CA LEU A 437 22.70 7.65 13.15
C LEU A 437 23.60 7.24 11.97
N VAL A 438 23.51 7.95 10.87
CA VAL A 438 24.23 7.59 9.64
C VAL A 438 25.73 7.99 9.75
N GLU A 439 26.01 9.24 10.14
CA GLU A 439 27.38 9.79 10.05
C GLU A 439 28.24 9.44 11.27
N GLN A 440 27.64 9.37 12.48
CA GLN A 440 28.39 9.08 13.71
C GLN A 440 28.36 7.61 14.10
N TYR A 441 27.22 6.94 13.92
CA TYR A 441 27.05 5.54 14.31
C TYR A 441 27.25 4.58 13.13
N GLY A 442 27.23 5.07 11.88
CA GLY A 442 27.42 4.26 10.68
C GLY A 442 26.25 3.31 10.41
N VAL A 443 25.04 3.72 10.78
CA VAL A 443 23.81 2.96 10.50
C VAL A 443 23.50 2.99 9.02
N GLY A 444 23.25 1.82 8.43
CA GLY A 444 22.88 1.69 7.02
C GLY A 444 21.41 1.27 6.79
N TYR A 445 20.71 0.94 7.85
CA TYR A 445 19.32 0.50 7.82
C TYR A 445 18.52 1.18 8.94
N ILE A 446 17.34 1.71 8.62
CA ILE A 446 16.42 2.29 9.60
C ILE A 446 15.04 1.64 9.42
N LYS A 447 14.47 1.09 10.50
CA LYS A 447 13.05 0.79 10.56
C LYS A 447 12.32 2.02 11.08
N MET A 448 11.62 2.72 10.16
CA MET A 448 10.87 3.93 10.47
C MET A 448 9.42 3.56 10.74
N ASP A 449 9.03 3.69 11.99
CA ASP A 449 7.70 3.32 12.47
C ASP A 449 6.81 4.55 12.71
N TYR A 450 5.51 4.30 12.86
CA TYR A 450 4.51 5.29 13.23
C TYR A 450 3.33 4.61 13.92
N ASN A 451 3.22 4.75 15.25
CA ASN A 451 2.36 3.92 16.09
C ASN A 451 1.17 4.65 16.74
N ILE A 452 0.81 5.82 16.22
CA ILE A 452 -0.37 6.55 16.67
C ILE A 452 -1.24 6.96 15.47
N ASN A 453 -2.50 7.30 15.74
CA ASN A 453 -3.36 7.91 14.75
C ASN A 453 -3.61 9.38 15.10
N ALA A 454 -3.09 10.30 14.27
CA ALA A 454 -3.31 11.74 14.42
C ALA A 454 -4.78 12.15 14.23
N GLY A 455 -5.63 11.28 13.69
CA GLY A 455 -7.03 11.54 13.40
C GLY A 455 -7.20 12.60 12.31
N ILE A 456 -8.19 13.49 12.48
CA ILE A 456 -8.59 14.46 11.47
C ILE A 456 -7.52 15.51 11.11
N GLY A 457 -6.49 15.68 11.94
CA GLY A 457 -5.38 16.63 11.65
C GLY A 457 -5.21 17.74 12.66
N THR A 458 -4.87 18.95 12.20
CA THR A 458 -4.49 20.10 13.03
C THR A 458 -5.09 21.40 12.51
N GLU A 459 -5.42 22.30 13.44
CA GLU A 459 -5.92 23.67 13.15
C GLU A 459 -4.80 24.68 12.90
N THR A 460 -3.55 24.33 13.18
CA THR A 460 -2.41 25.26 13.12
C THR A 460 -2.11 25.63 11.67
N ASN A 461 -2.18 26.93 11.34
CA ASN A 461 -1.85 27.45 10.01
C ASN A 461 -2.50 26.64 8.86
N ALA A 462 -3.79 26.38 8.98
CA ALA A 462 -4.56 25.63 8.00
C ALA A 462 -6.01 26.12 7.98
N ASP A 463 -6.68 25.98 6.86
CA ASP A 463 -8.09 26.36 6.71
C ASP A 463 -9.02 25.38 7.43
N SER A 464 -8.64 24.10 7.47
CA SER A 464 -9.37 23.05 8.15
C SER A 464 -8.41 22.03 8.79
N PHE A 465 -8.93 21.17 9.67
CA PHE A 465 -8.13 20.10 10.27
C PHE A 465 -7.55 19.18 9.18
N GLY A 466 -8.36 18.79 8.21
CA GLY A 466 -7.94 17.93 7.11
C GLY A 466 -6.93 18.59 6.17
N ASP A 467 -7.00 19.90 5.99
CA ASP A 467 -5.99 20.66 5.23
C ASP A 467 -4.64 20.66 5.96
N GLY A 468 -4.66 20.91 7.28
CA GLY A 468 -3.45 20.80 8.09
C GLY A 468 -2.78 19.44 8.03
N LEU A 469 -3.58 18.36 8.03
CA LEU A 469 -3.09 16.99 7.85
C LEU A 469 -2.51 16.76 6.46
N LEU A 470 -3.20 17.19 5.41
CA LEU A 470 -2.74 17.03 4.03
C LEU A 470 -1.39 17.73 3.79
N GLN A 471 -1.27 18.96 4.29
CA GLN A 471 -0.03 19.73 4.18
C GLN A 471 1.12 19.07 4.96
N HIS A 472 0.85 18.57 6.18
CA HIS A 472 1.83 17.83 6.98
C HIS A 472 2.31 16.56 6.23
N ASN A 473 1.38 15.75 5.71
CA ASN A 473 1.72 14.53 4.98
C ASN A 473 2.59 14.82 3.76
N ARG A 474 2.30 15.90 3.02
CA ARG A 474 3.13 16.36 1.90
C ARG A 474 4.52 16.83 2.35
N ALA A 475 4.58 17.56 3.47
CA ALA A 475 5.85 18.01 4.04
C ALA A 475 6.71 16.82 4.51
N TYR A 476 6.10 15.81 5.11
CA TYR A 476 6.79 14.57 5.49
C TYR A 476 7.37 13.83 4.28
N LEU A 477 6.60 13.68 3.19
CA LEU A 477 7.10 13.07 1.97
C LEU A 477 8.26 13.88 1.34
N ALA A 478 8.17 15.21 1.34
CA ALA A 478 9.24 16.08 0.84
C ALA A 478 10.51 15.96 1.71
N TRP A 479 10.35 15.86 3.03
CA TRP A 479 11.46 15.58 3.94
C TRP A 479 12.12 14.23 3.63
N LEU A 480 11.31 13.17 3.46
CA LEU A 480 11.79 11.84 3.10
C LEU A 480 12.60 11.85 1.79
N ASP A 481 12.09 12.55 0.78
CA ASP A 481 12.80 12.73 -0.50
C ASP A 481 14.16 13.39 -0.27
N SER A 482 14.25 14.40 0.60
CA SER A 482 15.50 15.07 0.94
C SER A 482 16.50 14.14 1.64
N ILE A 483 16.03 13.25 2.50
CA ILE A 483 16.86 12.24 3.18
C ILE A 483 17.45 11.26 2.16
N PHE A 484 16.65 10.76 1.20
CA PHE A 484 17.15 9.85 0.17
C PHE A 484 18.09 10.52 -0.84
N VAL A 485 17.96 11.84 -1.06
CA VAL A 485 18.95 12.61 -1.84
C VAL A 485 20.27 12.73 -1.07
N ARG A 486 20.21 13.03 0.23
CA ARG A 486 21.43 13.17 1.07
C ARG A 486 22.12 11.83 1.33
N TYR A 487 21.34 10.76 1.53
CA TYR A 487 21.85 9.42 1.87
C TYR A 487 21.28 8.37 0.91
N PRO A 488 21.71 8.34 -0.36
CA PRO A 488 21.09 7.50 -1.39
C PRO A 488 21.23 5.99 -1.15
N LYS A 489 22.18 5.58 -0.31
CA LYS A 489 22.40 4.16 0.06
C LYS A 489 21.71 3.75 1.35
N LEU A 490 21.13 4.72 2.08
CA LEU A 490 20.38 4.41 3.30
C LEU A 490 19.12 3.65 2.96
N VAL A 491 18.92 2.52 3.62
CA VAL A 491 17.67 1.74 3.52
C VAL A 491 16.76 2.17 4.65
N ILE A 492 15.54 2.56 4.31
CA ILE A 492 14.49 2.88 5.28
C ILE A 492 13.30 1.96 5.01
N GLU A 493 12.99 1.12 5.99
CA GLU A 493 11.77 0.32 6.03
C GLU A 493 10.61 1.20 6.48
N ASN A 494 9.49 1.16 5.75
CA ASN A 494 8.23 1.75 6.17
C ASN A 494 7.50 0.78 7.10
N CYS A 495 7.19 1.24 8.29
CA CYS A 495 6.38 0.53 9.28
C CYS A 495 5.35 1.50 9.88
N SER A 496 4.21 1.01 10.27
CA SER A 496 3.21 1.77 11.03
C SER A 496 2.36 0.77 11.79
N SER A 497 2.80 0.36 12.99
CA SER A 497 2.24 -0.79 13.69
C SER A 497 2.00 -1.95 12.71
N GLY A 498 3.06 -2.39 12.04
CA GLY A 498 2.93 -3.28 10.89
C GLY A 498 2.45 -2.55 9.63
N GLY A 499 1.31 -2.95 9.08
CA GLY A 499 0.82 -2.55 7.78
C GLY A 499 -0.20 -1.41 7.76
N MET A 500 -0.34 -0.60 8.82
CA MET A 500 -1.36 0.46 8.86
C MET A 500 -1.13 1.62 7.89
N ARG A 501 0.04 1.71 7.23
CA ARG A 501 0.39 2.72 6.22
C ARG A 501 0.96 2.06 4.97
N MET A 502 0.16 1.26 4.27
CA MET A 502 0.52 0.61 3.00
C MET A 502 -0.07 1.37 1.82
N ASP A 503 0.61 2.43 1.38
CA ASP A 503 0.22 3.25 0.23
C ASP A 503 1.42 3.57 -0.66
N TYR A 504 1.15 3.90 -1.93
CA TYR A 504 2.22 4.18 -2.90
C TYR A 504 2.71 5.63 -2.91
N ALA A 505 2.26 6.50 -2.03
CA ALA A 505 2.99 7.71 -1.70
C ALA A 505 4.23 7.37 -0.86
N MET A 506 4.09 6.50 0.14
CA MET A 506 5.19 5.99 0.96
C MET A 506 6.05 4.99 0.17
N LEU A 507 5.44 3.97 -0.44
CA LEU A 507 6.13 2.85 -1.08
C LEU A 507 6.82 3.19 -2.39
N SER A 508 6.46 4.30 -3.04
CA SER A 508 7.27 4.84 -4.14
C SER A 508 8.64 5.33 -3.68
N ARG A 509 8.85 5.55 -2.38
CA ARG A 509 10.09 6.02 -1.74
C ARG A 509 10.84 4.93 -1.00
N HIS A 510 10.11 4.08 -0.28
CA HIS A 510 10.67 3.01 0.55
C HIS A 510 10.93 1.74 -0.24
N SER A 511 12.03 1.06 0.04
CA SER A 511 12.35 -0.25 -0.54
C SER A 511 11.68 -1.41 0.19
N ILE A 512 11.20 -1.19 1.41
CA ILE A 512 10.67 -2.22 2.31
C ILE A 512 9.41 -1.70 3.00
N GLN A 513 8.41 -2.57 3.13
CA GLN A 513 7.19 -2.39 3.92
C GLN A 513 7.06 -3.52 4.93
N SER A 514 6.97 -3.19 6.20
CA SER A 514 6.48 -4.13 7.22
C SER A 514 5.01 -4.45 6.94
N THR A 515 4.69 -5.73 6.75
CA THR A 515 3.33 -6.11 6.31
C THR A 515 2.35 -6.29 7.45
N SER A 516 2.81 -6.68 8.64
CA SER A 516 1.99 -6.87 9.84
C SER A 516 2.85 -7.04 11.09
N ASP A 517 2.25 -6.77 12.25
CA ASP A 517 2.79 -7.16 13.57
C ASP A 517 2.16 -8.49 14.08
N GLN A 518 1.68 -9.35 13.19
CA GLN A 518 1.04 -10.61 13.57
C GLN A 518 2.00 -11.54 14.30
N GLU A 519 1.65 -11.93 15.52
CA GLU A 519 2.46 -12.75 16.45
C GLU A 519 2.22 -14.26 16.30
N ASP A 520 1.13 -14.64 15.62
CA ASP A 520 0.82 -16.03 15.29
C ASP A 520 1.25 -16.32 13.84
N TYR A 521 2.27 -17.15 13.67
CA TYR A 521 2.83 -17.49 12.37
C TYR A 521 1.83 -18.18 11.43
N VAL A 522 0.80 -18.84 11.96
CA VAL A 522 -0.24 -19.51 11.18
C VAL A 522 -1.21 -18.46 10.60
N GLN A 523 -1.66 -17.52 11.43
CA GLN A 523 -2.49 -16.41 10.98
C GLN A 523 -1.74 -15.50 9.98
N TYR A 524 -0.43 -15.39 10.14
CA TYR A 524 0.41 -14.59 9.25
C TYR A 524 0.45 -15.11 7.80
N ALA A 525 0.21 -16.43 7.59
CA ALA A 525 0.25 -17.02 6.24
C ALA A 525 -0.70 -16.33 5.25
N ALA A 526 -1.94 -16.02 5.67
CA ALA A 526 -2.91 -15.32 4.82
C ALA A 526 -2.47 -13.87 4.51
N ILE A 527 -1.90 -13.16 5.50
CA ILE A 527 -1.35 -11.82 5.33
C ILE A 527 -0.16 -11.84 4.35
N ALA A 528 0.77 -12.78 4.56
CA ALA A 528 1.93 -12.95 3.69
C ALA A 528 1.52 -13.24 2.24
N ALA A 529 0.64 -14.23 2.04
CA ALA A 529 0.14 -14.58 0.72
C ALA A 529 -0.69 -13.46 0.06
N GLY A 530 -1.39 -12.65 0.85
CA GLY A 530 -2.19 -11.51 0.38
C GLY A 530 -1.39 -10.25 0.05
N SER A 531 -0.17 -10.12 0.58
CA SER A 531 0.62 -8.89 0.47
C SER A 531 1.03 -8.53 -0.96
N PRO A 532 1.36 -9.46 -1.88
CA PRO A 532 1.71 -9.11 -3.24
C PRO A 532 0.56 -8.54 -4.09
N ALA A 533 -0.66 -8.62 -3.61
CA ALA A 533 -1.80 -7.94 -4.21
C ALA A 533 -1.78 -6.43 -3.94
N ALA A 534 -1.29 -6.02 -2.77
CA ALA A 534 -1.22 -4.63 -2.33
C ALA A 534 0.14 -3.96 -2.58
N LEU A 535 1.22 -4.75 -2.57
CA LEU A 535 2.62 -4.31 -2.67
C LEU A 535 3.32 -5.07 -3.80
N THR A 536 4.57 -4.71 -4.10
CA THR A 536 5.41 -5.62 -4.87
C THR A 536 6.02 -6.70 -3.96
N PRO A 537 6.25 -7.92 -4.46
CA PRO A 537 6.82 -9.00 -3.64
C PRO A 537 8.12 -8.61 -2.94
N GLU A 538 9.01 -7.91 -3.64
CA GLU A 538 10.31 -7.45 -3.13
C GLU A 538 10.22 -6.35 -2.06
N GLN A 539 9.07 -5.69 -1.90
CA GLN A 539 8.81 -4.72 -0.84
C GLN A 539 8.11 -5.32 0.37
N SER A 540 7.47 -6.48 0.22
CA SER A 540 6.65 -7.13 1.24
C SER A 540 7.50 -7.81 2.31
N ALA A 541 7.87 -7.10 3.37
CA ALA A 541 8.62 -7.69 4.48
C ALA A 541 7.70 -8.49 5.39
N VAL A 542 8.03 -9.76 5.58
CA VAL A 542 7.26 -10.72 6.37
C VAL A 542 8.13 -11.24 7.51
N TRP A 543 7.63 -11.10 8.72
CA TRP A 543 8.27 -11.64 9.90
C TRP A 543 8.35 -13.16 9.85
N SER A 544 9.53 -13.70 10.11
CA SER A 544 9.79 -15.12 10.31
C SER A 544 10.50 -15.27 11.66
N TYR A 545 9.80 -15.83 12.64
CA TYR A 545 10.24 -15.87 14.03
C TYR A 545 10.09 -17.28 14.63
N PRO A 546 10.92 -18.26 14.22
CA PRO A 546 10.87 -19.59 14.83
C PRO A 546 10.85 -19.53 16.35
N LEU A 547 9.87 -20.19 16.95
CA LEU A 547 9.62 -20.12 18.39
C LEU A 547 10.61 -20.99 19.17
N ARG A 548 10.94 -20.63 20.40
CA ARG A 548 11.84 -21.45 21.26
C ARG A 548 11.34 -22.87 21.42
N GLU A 549 10.04 -23.04 21.65
CA GLU A 549 9.39 -24.29 22.03
C GLU A 549 8.58 -24.92 20.89
N GLY A 550 8.88 -24.58 19.66
CA GLY A 550 8.26 -25.15 18.47
C GLY A 550 8.88 -26.48 18.04
N ASP A 551 8.33 -27.10 17.02
CA ASP A 551 8.88 -28.28 16.35
C ASP A 551 9.47 -27.90 14.95
N ASP A 552 9.90 -28.89 14.18
CA ASP A 552 10.47 -28.66 12.85
C ASP A 552 9.44 -28.08 11.86
N GLU A 553 8.19 -28.54 11.92
CA GLU A 553 7.11 -28.01 11.04
C GLU A 553 6.77 -26.56 11.37
N GLU A 554 6.87 -26.15 12.63
CA GLU A 554 6.72 -24.74 13.02
C GLU A 554 7.81 -23.86 12.41
N VAL A 555 9.08 -24.30 12.42
CA VAL A 555 10.18 -23.57 11.76
C VAL A 555 9.95 -23.49 10.26
N ILE A 556 9.60 -24.63 9.63
CA ILE A 556 9.34 -24.68 8.19
C ILE A 556 8.21 -23.73 7.81
N PHE A 557 7.12 -23.75 8.57
CA PHE A 557 5.96 -22.87 8.32
C PHE A 557 6.36 -21.39 8.41
N ASN A 558 7.06 -21.00 9.48
CA ASN A 558 7.58 -19.63 9.64
C ASN A 558 8.44 -19.19 8.46
N MET A 559 9.36 -20.04 8.00
CA MET A 559 10.24 -19.70 6.90
C MET A 559 9.48 -19.59 5.59
N VAL A 560 8.53 -20.49 5.29
CA VAL A 560 7.73 -20.45 4.06
C VAL A 560 6.91 -19.16 3.96
N ASN A 561 6.46 -18.60 5.09
CA ASN A 561 5.76 -17.30 5.08
C ASN A 561 6.55 -16.20 4.38
N ALA A 562 7.88 -16.22 4.45
CA ALA A 562 8.71 -15.13 3.96
C ALA A 562 9.48 -15.43 2.64
N LEU A 563 9.66 -16.72 2.27
CA LEU A 563 10.61 -17.12 1.21
C LEU A 563 10.30 -16.60 -0.19
N LEU A 564 9.06 -16.26 -0.50
CA LEU A 564 8.69 -15.64 -1.79
C LEU A 564 8.62 -14.11 -1.75
N LEU A 565 8.98 -13.52 -0.62
CA LEU A 565 8.82 -12.10 -0.33
C LEU A 565 10.13 -11.51 0.20
N ARG A 566 10.08 -10.49 1.06
CA ARG A 566 11.24 -9.99 1.76
C ARG A 566 11.37 -10.67 3.12
N VAL A 567 12.46 -11.38 3.34
CA VAL A 567 12.67 -12.08 4.62
C VAL A 567 13.03 -11.09 5.73
N HIS A 568 12.19 -11.04 6.75
CA HIS A 568 12.37 -10.28 7.99
C HIS A 568 12.50 -11.29 9.15
N GLN A 569 13.70 -11.84 9.33
CA GLN A 569 14.00 -12.85 10.34
C GLN A 569 13.95 -12.23 11.75
N SER A 570 13.41 -12.95 12.69
CA SER A 570 13.39 -12.60 14.11
C SER A 570 13.41 -13.87 14.98
N GLY A 571 12.94 -13.76 16.22
CA GLY A 571 12.90 -14.85 17.18
C GLY A 571 14.25 -15.10 17.89
N HIS A 572 14.24 -15.99 18.85
CA HIS A 572 15.41 -16.31 19.68
C HIS A 572 16.37 -17.31 19.00
N LEU A 573 16.93 -16.94 17.83
CA LEU A 573 17.80 -17.83 17.04
C LEU A 573 18.95 -18.45 17.83
N ALA A 574 19.52 -17.70 18.78
CA ALA A 574 20.63 -18.19 19.62
C ALA A 574 20.22 -19.34 20.55
N GLU A 575 18.94 -19.44 20.86
CA GLU A 575 18.38 -20.44 21.80
C GLU A 575 17.71 -21.62 21.09
N LEU A 576 17.59 -21.59 19.75
CA LEU A 576 17.06 -22.71 18.99
C LEU A 576 17.98 -23.91 19.04
N GLU A 577 17.39 -25.10 19.14
CA GLU A 577 18.08 -26.38 18.94
C GLU A 577 18.89 -26.34 17.65
N PRO A 578 20.12 -26.91 17.62
CA PRO A 578 20.99 -26.85 16.42
C PRO A 578 20.32 -27.39 15.16
N HIS A 579 19.50 -28.43 15.26
CA HIS A 579 18.75 -28.96 14.11
C HIS A 579 17.74 -27.95 13.58
N ARG A 580 16.94 -27.32 14.43
CA ARG A 580 15.95 -26.32 14.05
C ARG A 580 16.61 -25.06 13.47
N ARG A 581 17.75 -24.63 14.03
CA ARG A 581 18.55 -23.54 13.45
C ARG A 581 19.11 -23.91 12.08
N SER A 582 19.44 -25.19 11.82
CA SER A 582 19.85 -25.63 10.50
C SER A 582 18.74 -25.56 9.46
N LEU A 583 17.46 -25.76 9.84
CA LEU A 583 16.31 -25.54 8.95
C LEU A 583 16.16 -24.06 8.56
N VAL A 584 16.36 -23.14 9.51
CA VAL A 584 16.38 -21.68 9.20
C VAL A 584 17.50 -21.41 8.19
N LYS A 585 18.71 -21.90 8.43
CA LYS A 585 19.82 -21.70 7.52
C LYS A 585 19.56 -22.26 6.12
N GLU A 586 19.00 -23.46 6.03
CA GLU A 586 18.60 -24.09 4.76
C GLU A 586 17.63 -23.18 3.97
N ALA A 587 16.61 -22.64 4.65
CA ALA A 587 15.64 -21.73 4.06
C ALA A 587 16.32 -20.46 3.53
N LEU A 588 17.20 -19.84 4.32
CA LEU A 588 17.89 -18.61 3.93
C LEU A 588 18.93 -18.85 2.82
N ASP A 589 19.59 -20.00 2.82
CA ASP A 589 20.51 -20.39 1.73
C ASP A 589 19.72 -20.60 0.43
N TYR A 590 18.55 -21.26 0.47
CA TYR A 590 17.67 -21.39 -0.68
C TYR A 590 17.16 -20.02 -1.15
N TYR A 591 16.70 -19.16 -0.25
CA TYR A 591 16.26 -17.80 -0.58
C TYR A 591 17.32 -17.04 -1.39
N LYS A 592 18.59 -17.14 -1.01
CA LYS A 592 19.69 -16.49 -1.74
C LYS A 592 19.83 -16.98 -3.19
N THR A 593 19.35 -18.18 -3.51
CA THR A 593 19.39 -18.71 -4.89
C THR A 593 18.26 -18.16 -5.75
N ILE A 594 17.12 -17.78 -5.16
CA ILE A 594 15.91 -17.34 -5.88
C ILE A 594 15.64 -15.83 -5.78
N ARG A 595 16.23 -15.13 -4.82
CA ARG A 595 15.93 -13.74 -4.53
C ARG A 595 16.12 -12.78 -5.71
N SER A 596 17.00 -13.08 -6.64
CA SER A 596 17.19 -12.31 -7.88
C SER A 596 16.02 -12.41 -8.86
N ASP A 597 15.18 -13.42 -8.74
CA ASP A 597 13.98 -13.56 -9.56
C ASP A 597 12.80 -12.75 -9.01
N ILE A 598 12.72 -12.57 -7.70
CA ILE A 598 11.58 -11.92 -7.01
C ILE A 598 11.29 -10.51 -7.54
N PRO A 599 12.28 -9.58 -7.73
CA PRO A 599 12.02 -8.23 -8.25
C PRO A 599 11.48 -8.19 -9.68
N HIS A 600 11.55 -9.31 -10.37
CA HIS A 600 11.13 -9.45 -11.77
C HIS A 600 9.95 -10.41 -11.94
N ALA A 601 9.51 -11.04 -10.86
CA ALA A 601 8.40 -11.98 -10.86
C ALA A 601 7.04 -11.29 -10.77
N THR A 602 6.02 -11.98 -11.23
CA THR A 602 4.62 -11.59 -11.13
C THR A 602 3.90 -12.52 -10.15
N PRO A 603 3.17 -11.99 -9.15
CA PRO A 603 2.43 -12.82 -8.22
C PRO A 603 1.19 -13.45 -8.86
N PHE A 604 0.83 -14.65 -8.40
CA PHE A 604 -0.42 -15.32 -8.75
C PHE A 604 -0.90 -16.19 -7.59
N TRP A 605 -2.20 -16.49 -7.57
CA TRP A 605 -2.83 -17.22 -6.47
C TRP A 605 -3.57 -18.44 -7.00
N PRO A 606 -2.98 -19.64 -6.96
CA PRO A 606 -3.62 -20.85 -7.47
C PRO A 606 -4.98 -21.18 -6.79
N LEU A 607 -5.14 -20.84 -5.53
CA LEU A 607 -6.39 -21.02 -4.78
C LEU A 607 -7.29 -19.77 -4.75
N GLY A 608 -6.93 -18.71 -5.52
CA GLY A 608 -7.51 -17.38 -5.37
C GLY A 608 -6.87 -16.60 -4.24
N LEU A 609 -7.38 -15.39 -4.01
CA LEU A 609 -6.91 -14.54 -2.91
C LEU A 609 -7.05 -15.26 -1.57
N PRO A 610 -6.07 -15.10 -0.66
CA PRO A 610 -6.06 -15.82 0.61
C PRO A 610 -7.26 -15.43 1.48
N ASP A 611 -7.86 -16.43 2.09
CA ASP A 611 -8.87 -16.29 3.12
C ASP A 611 -8.27 -16.67 4.48
N SER A 612 -8.40 -15.79 5.47
CA SER A 612 -7.92 -16.03 6.84
C SER A 612 -8.64 -17.19 7.55
N GLU A 613 -9.84 -17.57 7.06
CA GLU A 613 -10.62 -18.73 7.55
C GLU A 613 -10.45 -19.98 6.66
N GLY A 614 -9.63 -19.86 5.60
CA GLY A 614 -9.40 -20.95 4.65
C GLY A 614 -8.56 -22.09 5.25
N GLU A 615 -8.89 -23.34 4.93
CA GLU A 615 -8.09 -24.51 5.33
C GLU A 615 -6.71 -24.53 4.65
N TRP A 616 -6.62 -23.96 3.46
CA TRP A 616 -5.43 -23.92 2.63
C TRP A 616 -5.20 -22.51 2.07
N VAL A 617 -3.95 -22.12 2.03
CA VAL A 617 -3.49 -20.87 1.42
C VAL A 617 -2.40 -21.18 0.39
N SER A 618 -2.33 -20.39 -0.67
CA SER A 618 -1.25 -20.50 -1.66
C SER A 618 -0.83 -19.13 -2.18
N LEU A 619 0.45 -19.02 -2.51
CA LEU A 619 1.04 -17.88 -3.22
C LEU A 619 2.01 -18.42 -4.26
N GLY A 620 1.91 -17.92 -5.49
CA GLY A 620 2.87 -18.19 -6.53
C GLY A 620 3.60 -16.93 -6.99
N LEU A 621 4.83 -17.11 -7.44
CA LEU A 621 5.58 -16.11 -8.21
C LEU A 621 5.99 -16.72 -9.55
N ARG A 622 5.77 -16.00 -10.65
CA ARG A 622 6.11 -16.41 -12.01
C ARG A 622 7.24 -15.56 -12.57
N ARG A 623 8.32 -16.21 -13.05
CA ARG A 623 9.45 -15.57 -13.70
C ARG A 623 9.93 -16.38 -14.93
N GLY A 624 9.57 -15.94 -16.13
CA GLY A 624 9.88 -16.70 -17.36
C GLY A 624 9.31 -18.12 -17.30
N GLU A 625 10.16 -19.14 -17.42
CA GLU A 625 9.80 -20.55 -17.34
C GLU A 625 9.69 -21.07 -15.90
N ARG A 626 10.11 -20.30 -14.90
CA ARG A 626 10.07 -20.70 -13.49
C ARG A 626 8.81 -20.21 -12.81
N ARG A 627 8.25 -21.05 -11.93
CA ARG A 627 7.22 -20.72 -10.97
C ARG A 627 7.65 -21.20 -9.60
N TYR A 628 7.45 -20.38 -8.61
CA TYR A 628 7.64 -20.74 -7.21
C TYR A 628 6.26 -20.72 -6.57
N VAL A 629 5.88 -21.80 -5.85
CA VAL A 629 4.56 -21.92 -5.25
C VAL A 629 4.70 -22.32 -3.80
N ALA A 630 4.37 -21.40 -2.91
CA ALA A 630 4.22 -21.67 -1.49
C ALA A 630 2.80 -22.17 -1.20
N VAL A 631 2.69 -23.21 -0.40
CA VAL A 631 1.43 -23.86 -0.02
C VAL A 631 1.41 -24.05 1.48
N TRP A 632 0.36 -23.60 2.12
CA TRP A 632 0.12 -23.76 3.56
C TRP A 632 -1.15 -24.55 3.81
N ARG A 633 -1.07 -25.54 4.69
CA ARG A 633 -2.21 -26.20 5.32
C ARG A 633 -2.40 -25.56 6.69
N ILE A 634 -3.50 -24.83 6.85
CA ILE A 634 -3.81 -24.07 8.06
C ILE A 634 -4.57 -24.93 9.04
N ASP A 635 -5.60 -25.66 8.53
CA ASP A 635 -6.49 -26.52 9.29
C ASP A 635 -7.14 -27.54 8.36
N GLY A 636 -8.16 -28.24 8.82
CA GLY A 636 -9.01 -29.12 8.03
C GLY A 636 -8.56 -30.57 7.95
N GLU A 637 -9.50 -31.44 7.52
CA GLU A 637 -9.30 -32.87 7.38
C GLU A 637 -8.69 -33.28 6.04
N ALA A 638 -8.82 -32.42 5.00
CA ALA A 638 -8.34 -32.69 3.67
C ALA A 638 -6.81 -32.89 3.64
N ALA A 639 -6.36 -34.06 3.24
CA ALA A 639 -4.93 -34.38 3.18
C ALA A 639 -4.22 -33.76 1.97
N ASN A 640 -4.94 -33.29 0.96
CA ASN A 640 -4.40 -32.73 -0.27
C ASN A 640 -5.20 -31.54 -0.76
N VAL A 641 -4.58 -30.74 -1.61
CA VAL A 641 -5.15 -29.57 -2.26
C VAL A 641 -4.83 -29.59 -3.75
N GLN A 642 -5.74 -29.11 -4.57
CA GLN A 642 -5.56 -28.93 -6.01
C GLN A 642 -5.20 -27.47 -6.32
N LEU A 643 -4.11 -27.26 -6.99
CA LEU A 643 -3.56 -25.95 -7.38
C LEU A 643 -3.65 -25.81 -8.90
N PRO A 644 -4.66 -25.16 -9.47
CA PRO A 644 -4.72 -24.87 -10.90
C PRO A 644 -3.59 -23.93 -11.31
N ILE A 645 -2.83 -24.30 -12.33
CA ILE A 645 -1.80 -23.49 -12.98
C ILE A 645 -2.05 -23.56 -14.48
N GLU A 646 -3.12 -22.89 -14.91
CA GLU A 646 -3.69 -23.04 -16.26
C GLU A 646 -2.68 -22.77 -17.39
N GLU A 647 -1.72 -21.88 -17.19
CA GLU A 647 -0.69 -21.59 -18.19
C GLU A 647 0.27 -22.76 -18.45
N LEU A 648 0.30 -23.77 -17.58
CA LEU A 648 1.09 -25.00 -17.77
C LEU A 648 0.24 -26.18 -18.30
N LYS A 649 -1.04 -25.95 -18.59
CA LYS A 649 -1.90 -26.98 -19.15
C LYS A 649 -1.34 -27.51 -20.47
N GLY A 650 -1.26 -28.82 -20.57
CA GLY A 650 -0.69 -29.51 -21.73
C GLY A 650 0.84 -29.70 -21.69
N LEU A 651 1.53 -29.11 -20.70
CA LEU A 651 2.99 -29.24 -20.53
C LEU A 651 3.33 -30.26 -19.45
N GLU A 652 4.56 -30.79 -19.48
CA GLU A 652 5.13 -31.67 -18.45
C GLU A 652 6.26 -30.91 -17.73
N PRO A 653 5.97 -30.05 -16.75
CA PRO A 653 6.99 -29.31 -16.02
C PRO A 653 7.77 -30.22 -15.07
N ALA A 654 9.02 -29.87 -14.82
CA ALA A 654 9.78 -30.41 -13.70
C ALA A 654 9.30 -29.76 -12.40
N ILE A 655 8.91 -30.58 -11.42
CA ILE A 655 8.37 -30.11 -10.14
C ILE A 655 9.19 -30.69 -9.00
N ALA A 656 9.64 -29.85 -8.07
CA ALA A 656 10.36 -30.25 -6.88
C ALA A 656 9.86 -29.48 -5.64
N CYS A 657 9.85 -30.14 -4.50
CA CYS A 657 9.76 -29.44 -3.22
C CYS A 657 11.13 -28.81 -2.94
N ALA A 658 11.20 -27.50 -2.98
CA ALA A 658 12.43 -26.74 -2.86
C ALA A 658 12.83 -26.48 -1.39
N TYR A 659 11.81 -26.40 -0.50
CA TYR A 659 12.03 -26.26 0.94
C TYR A 659 10.87 -26.90 1.75
N PRO A 660 11.19 -27.66 2.81
CA PRO A 660 12.53 -28.16 3.15
C PRO A 660 12.99 -29.29 2.21
N GLN A 661 14.29 -29.58 2.18
CA GLN A 661 14.84 -30.67 1.37
C GLN A 661 14.40 -32.05 1.89
N GLN A 662 14.32 -32.21 3.20
CA GLN A 662 13.79 -33.43 3.83
C GLN A 662 12.32 -33.24 4.19
N HIS A 663 11.43 -34.00 3.56
CA HIS A 663 9.99 -33.88 3.75
C HIS A 663 9.26 -35.19 3.46
N SER A 664 8.04 -35.34 3.99
CA SER A 664 7.12 -36.44 3.71
C SER A 664 5.98 -36.05 2.75
N SER A 665 6.05 -34.86 2.14
CA SER A 665 5.03 -34.37 1.22
C SER A 665 5.13 -35.08 -0.12
N THR A 666 3.99 -35.28 -0.79
CA THR A 666 3.89 -35.85 -2.14
C THR A 666 3.10 -34.93 -3.06
N TRP A 667 3.31 -35.07 -4.36
CA TRP A 667 2.56 -34.29 -5.36
C TRP A 667 2.36 -35.09 -6.64
N ASN A 668 1.36 -34.67 -7.40
CA ASN A 668 1.06 -35.20 -8.72
C ASN A 668 0.66 -34.08 -9.67
N TRP A 669 1.15 -34.12 -10.89
CA TRP A 669 0.79 -33.17 -11.95
C TRP A 669 -0.20 -33.82 -12.93
N ASP A 670 -1.37 -33.20 -13.11
CA ASP A 670 -2.30 -33.53 -14.18
C ASP A 670 -2.06 -32.59 -15.36
N GLN A 671 -1.33 -33.08 -16.35
CA GLN A 671 -0.99 -32.34 -17.56
C GLN A 671 -2.24 -31.88 -18.32
N SER A 672 -3.28 -32.73 -18.37
CA SER A 672 -4.50 -32.45 -19.14
C SER A 672 -5.35 -31.35 -18.53
N ALA A 673 -5.37 -31.27 -17.21
CA ALA A 673 -6.09 -30.24 -16.45
C ALA A 673 -5.24 -29.01 -16.15
N GLY A 674 -3.91 -29.13 -16.13
CA GLY A 674 -3.01 -28.07 -15.65
C GLY A 674 -3.08 -27.90 -14.13
N VAL A 675 -3.18 -29.00 -13.40
CA VAL A 675 -3.41 -28.98 -11.94
C VAL A 675 -2.30 -29.72 -11.21
N LEU A 676 -1.68 -29.04 -10.25
CA LEU A 676 -0.78 -29.62 -9.27
C LEU A 676 -1.57 -30.03 -8.02
N THR A 677 -1.66 -31.33 -7.77
CA THR A 677 -2.22 -31.84 -6.51
C THR A 677 -1.09 -32.04 -5.50
N VAL A 678 -1.16 -31.38 -4.36
CA VAL A 678 -0.16 -31.44 -3.28
C VAL A 678 -0.79 -32.09 -2.06
N ALA A 679 -0.09 -33.07 -1.46
CA ALA A 679 -0.42 -33.66 -0.17
C ALA A 679 0.63 -33.25 0.85
N LEU A 680 0.18 -32.63 1.95
CA LEU A 680 1.02 -32.22 3.06
C LEU A 680 0.75 -33.10 4.31
N PRO A 681 1.72 -33.23 5.22
CA PRO A 681 1.49 -33.89 6.50
C PRO A 681 0.30 -33.29 7.26
N PRO A 682 -0.34 -34.05 8.17
CA PRO A 682 -1.42 -33.53 8.97
C PRO A 682 -0.92 -32.44 9.94
N GLY A 683 -1.80 -31.50 10.25
CA GLY A 683 -1.50 -30.34 11.11
C GLY A 683 -1.15 -29.09 10.34
N LYS A 684 -0.57 -28.12 11.01
CA LYS A 684 -0.13 -26.84 10.46
C LYS A 684 1.19 -27.03 9.74
N THR A 685 1.16 -27.13 8.42
CA THR A 685 2.34 -27.47 7.61
C THR A 685 2.44 -26.58 6.38
N ALA A 686 3.66 -26.34 5.91
CA ALA A 686 3.89 -25.52 4.73
C ALA A 686 5.04 -26.07 3.87
N ARG A 687 4.99 -25.86 2.57
CA ARG A 687 6.06 -26.25 1.63
C ARG A 687 6.20 -25.23 0.53
N LEU A 688 7.42 -25.10 0.03
CA LEU A 688 7.73 -24.31 -1.15
C LEU A 688 8.10 -25.23 -2.31
N PHE A 689 7.41 -25.09 -3.43
CA PHE A 689 7.66 -25.84 -4.65
C PHE A 689 8.30 -24.94 -5.71
N GLU A 690 9.25 -25.51 -6.45
CA GLU A 690 9.79 -24.92 -7.69
C GLU A 690 9.27 -25.74 -8.88
N ILE A 691 8.78 -25.04 -9.90
CA ILE A 691 8.18 -25.61 -11.11
C ILE A 691 8.89 -24.97 -12.32
N THR A 692 9.46 -25.78 -13.18
CA THR A 692 10.15 -25.34 -14.41
C THR A 692 9.50 -26.00 -15.62
N SER A 693 9.00 -25.19 -16.56
CA SER A 693 8.34 -25.65 -17.82
C SER A 693 9.28 -25.71 -18.98
#